data_935760df2e06cdd80dbf0ecb51a0f213
#
_entry.id   935760df2e06cdd80dbf0ecb51a0f213
#
_cell.length_a   1.000
_cell.length_b   1.000
_cell.length_c   1.000
_cell.angle_alpha   90.00
_cell.angle_beta   90.00
_cell.angle_gamma   90.00
#
_symmetry.space_group_name_H-M   'P 1'
#
loop_
_entity.id
_entity.type
_entity.pdbx_description
1 polymer ?
#
loop_
_entity_poly.entity_id
_entity_poly.type
_entity_poly.pdbx_seq_one_letter_code
_entity_poly.pdbx_strand_id
1 'polypeptide(L)'
;LKHKDKTYYYYTRILKSEDANVEPCVEFAQNFHEMTFDEEKSGGLSTYMEPDASADNSTLNRVTINSTLSQVTWNQFKGVPLSEPAVAVREIQGSYNVVTLSYVMTSTGDNGELEYYNVEEYYRIRYTASRIYLLNFERTMNQIFRGENDSFYDNCIQLGIRSGDIAYQSNENGSVVCFVQEGELWSYDENNDRLYQVFSFRGFEGIDDRENYDEHDIKIIDIDEAGSINFAVYGYMNRGEHEGEVGIGIYHFDSVANTVEEEVFLPSTQSYQVMKSNIGQLIYENEDNELFIMMEGTVYKIDLSTRETKQVVSGLSEDSYAVSDTNEFFAYIDGTDTNAATRVHVLDFTDGSDYTIDAGDGQYIRPLGFMQGDFIYGLARADQVMPDAAGTITFPMYRICIVDIGEGSHEVLKEYQKDGYFVSGVQLSDYTIYLDRLTYNGMAYVQADPDTIMNREGDVKKPVEIHETNTEQKETQYQLKLEEEMSDTSPKLLTPKQIVLEENRNISIELPKQGEKYYVYSGGEVCLATYSLPEAIGKANETMGVVIGDGQKYIWKRARKTNCPSLHVTIGDSDAAGSSIAQCISALLQSKEINLSVQELLNNGDTPKQVLEDSMQDCRILDLGGCSVEELLYYVSNGTPVFAMVNQSDAVLIVGYDANNIVYYDPAAGKNVSKPLEEAQAMFSEAGDTFLTYIE
;
A
#
# COMPACT_ATOMS: atom_id res chain seq x y z
N LEU A 1 27.51 -6.80 0.38
CA LEU A 1 28.61 -6.73 1.33
C LEU A 1 28.76 -8.05 2.08
N LYS A 2 29.99 -8.41 2.42
CA LYS A 2 30.27 -9.57 3.30
C LYS A 2 30.90 -9.06 4.58
N HIS A 3 30.34 -9.45 5.70
CA HIS A 3 30.90 -9.17 7.00
C HIS A 3 30.88 -10.45 7.85
N LYS A 4 32.06 -10.92 8.29
CA LYS A 4 32.24 -12.26 8.90
C LYS A 4 31.69 -13.34 7.95
N ASP A 5 30.79 -14.20 8.43
CA ASP A 5 30.20 -15.30 7.65
C ASP A 5 28.82 -14.90 7.03
N LYS A 6 28.37 -13.68 7.24
CA LYS A 6 27.08 -13.19 6.74
C LYS A 6 27.25 -12.37 5.45
N THR A 7 26.28 -12.47 4.54
CA THR A 7 26.19 -11.67 3.32
C THR A 7 24.99 -10.75 3.44
N TYR A 8 25.23 -9.44 3.32
CA TYR A 8 24.21 -8.41 3.37
C TYR A 8 23.98 -7.91 1.94
N TYR A 9 22.75 -7.80 1.55
CA TYR A 9 22.32 -7.36 0.23
C TYR A 9 21.81 -5.93 0.31
N TYR A 10 22.40 -5.05 -0.49
CA TYR A 10 21.97 -3.66 -0.64
C TYR A 10 21.69 -3.40 -2.11
N TYR A 11 20.61 -2.70 -2.37
CA TYR A 11 20.19 -2.39 -3.72
C TYR A 11 20.44 -0.92 -3.99
N THR A 12 21.04 -0.63 -5.15
CA THR A 12 21.21 0.73 -5.62
C THR A 12 21.06 0.77 -7.13
N ARG A 13 20.66 1.91 -7.65
CA ARG A 13 20.58 2.15 -9.10
C ARG A 13 21.72 3.02 -9.51
N ILE A 14 22.39 2.64 -10.59
CA ILE A 14 23.43 3.44 -11.23
C ILE A 14 22.83 4.05 -12.49
N LEU A 15 22.70 5.38 -12.50
CA LEU A 15 22.29 6.14 -13.67
C LEU A 15 23.53 6.73 -14.33
N LYS A 16 23.75 6.42 -15.61
CA LYS A 16 24.76 7.10 -16.43
C LYS A 16 24.09 8.26 -17.16
N SER A 17 24.32 9.48 -16.71
CA SER A 17 23.84 10.70 -17.33
C SER A 17 25.01 11.66 -17.56
N GLU A 18 24.97 12.43 -18.63
CA GLU A 18 25.95 13.49 -18.86
C GLU A 18 25.69 14.72 -17.98
N ASP A 19 24.41 14.94 -17.60
CA ASP A 19 23.99 16.02 -16.74
C ASP A 19 22.72 15.60 -15.98
N ALA A 20 22.88 15.10 -14.77
CA ALA A 20 21.77 14.69 -13.90
C ALA A 20 21.20 15.85 -13.07
N ASN A 21 21.89 17.00 -13.04
CA ASN A 21 21.50 18.21 -12.30
C ASN A 21 21.11 17.95 -10.82
N VAL A 22 21.77 16.99 -10.16
CA VAL A 22 21.47 16.58 -8.79
C VAL A 22 21.86 17.69 -7.81
N GLU A 23 23.10 18.20 -7.92
CA GLU A 23 23.62 19.23 -7.01
C GLU A 23 22.73 20.49 -6.95
N PRO A 24 22.31 21.10 -8.09
CA PRO A 24 21.38 22.23 -8.05
C PRO A 24 20.01 21.90 -7.43
N CYS A 25 19.53 20.65 -7.53
CA CYS A 25 18.29 20.23 -6.89
C CYS A 25 18.45 20.08 -5.39
N VAL A 26 19.56 19.54 -4.92
CA VAL A 26 19.89 19.46 -3.49
C VAL A 26 20.03 20.85 -2.89
N GLU A 27 20.80 21.74 -3.52
CA GLU A 27 20.92 23.14 -3.09
C GLU A 27 19.57 23.85 -3.03
N PHE A 28 18.68 23.58 -4.00
CA PHE A 28 17.34 24.15 -3.99
C PHE A 28 16.53 23.67 -2.78
N ALA A 29 16.52 22.36 -2.50
CA ALA A 29 15.80 21.79 -1.36
C ALA A 29 16.29 22.37 -0.02
N GLN A 30 17.61 22.45 0.16
CA GLN A 30 18.22 23.06 1.37
C GLN A 30 17.87 24.56 1.49
N ASN A 31 17.97 25.32 0.43
CA ASN A 31 17.58 26.74 0.42
C ASN A 31 16.08 26.93 0.71
N PHE A 32 15.22 26.08 0.14
CA PHE A 32 13.79 26.13 0.40
C PHE A 32 13.51 25.87 1.89
N HIS A 33 14.10 24.82 2.46
CA HIS A 33 14.04 24.51 3.89
C HIS A 33 14.45 25.71 4.75
N GLU A 34 15.64 26.29 4.52
CA GLU A 34 16.10 27.46 5.25
C GLU A 34 15.14 28.66 5.17
N MET A 35 14.55 28.90 4.00
CA MET A 35 13.57 29.96 3.78
C MET A 35 12.28 29.74 4.56
N THR A 36 11.90 28.51 4.93
CA THR A 36 10.71 28.27 5.75
C THR A 36 10.83 28.84 7.15
N PHE A 37 12.06 29.00 7.65
CA PHE A 37 12.37 29.55 8.98
C PHE A 37 12.77 31.04 8.95
N ASP A 38 12.93 31.64 7.78
CA ASP A 38 13.39 33.02 7.60
C ASP A 38 12.22 33.93 7.21
N GLU A 39 11.67 34.70 8.16
CA GLU A 39 10.52 35.58 7.92
C GLU A 39 10.77 36.61 6.80
N GLU A 40 12.01 37.08 6.59
CA GLU A 40 12.31 38.08 5.54
C GLU A 40 12.35 37.45 4.14
N LYS A 41 12.77 36.18 4.04
CA LYS A 41 12.93 35.48 2.76
C LYS A 41 11.73 34.60 2.38
N SER A 42 10.95 34.19 3.36
CA SER A 42 9.83 33.24 3.20
C SER A 42 8.80 33.64 2.12
N GLY A 43 8.58 34.93 1.93
CA GLY A 43 7.71 35.44 0.87
C GLY A 43 8.11 34.98 -0.55
N GLY A 44 9.39 34.65 -0.77
CA GLY A 44 9.91 34.12 -2.03
C GLY A 44 9.42 32.71 -2.35
N LEU A 45 9.01 31.92 -1.34
CA LEU A 45 8.49 30.57 -1.48
C LEU A 45 7.20 30.54 -2.29
N SER A 46 6.39 31.60 -2.21
CA SER A 46 5.12 31.70 -2.97
C SER A 46 5.25 31.47 -4.48
N THR A 47 6.45 31.67 -5.03
CA THR A 47 6.74 31.45 -6.46
C THR A 47 6.77 29.97 -6.85
N TYR A 48 6.91 29.09 -5.87
CA TYR A 48 7.04 27.65 -6.04
C TYR A 48 5.80 26.88 -5.57
N MET A 49 4.94 27.54 -4.78
CA MET A 49 3.73 26.92 -4.23
C MET A 49 2.55 27.02 -5.18
N GLU A 50 1.66 26.05 -5.10
CA GLU A 50 0.42 25.96 -5.88
C GLU A 50 -0.78 25.83 -4.92
N PRO A 51 -1.07 26.89 -4.09
CA PRO A 51 -2.07 26.78 -3.04
C PRO A 51 -3.47 26.52 -3.62
N ASP A 52 -4.15 25.53 -3.04
CA ASP A 52 -5.50 25.12 -3.38
C ASP A 52 -6.43 25.31 -2.16
N ALA A 53 -7.59 25.89 -2.40
CA ALA A 53 -8.60 26.13 -1.34
C ALA A 53 -9.21 24.83 -0.79
N SER A 54 -9.11 23.73 -1.51
CA SER A 54 -9.56 22.40 -1.08
C SER A 54 -8.50 21.61 -0.28
N ALA A 55 -7.26 22.11 -0.23
CA ALA A 55 -6.20 21.47 0.57
C ALA A 55 -6.49 21.60 2.07
N ASP A 56 -6.13 20.57 2.82
CA ASP A 56 -6.18 20.62 4.27
C ASP A 56 -5.11 21.59 4.78
N ASN A 57 -5.56 22.66 5.42
CA ASN A 57 -4.70 23.67 6.05
C ASN A 57 -4.98 23.77 7.56
N SER A 58 -5.48 22.70 8.17
CA SER A 58 -5.79 22.60 9.60
C SER A 58 -4.73 21.83 10.41
N THR A 59 -3.72 21.27 9.75
CA THR A 59 -2.71 20.41 10.38
C THR A 59 -1.30 20.78 9.97
N LEU A 60 -0.36 20.67 10.91
CA LEU A 60 1.09 20.70 10.65
C LEU A 60 1.67 19.30 10.41
N ASN A 61 0.91 18.25 10.66
CA ASN A 61 1.36 16.88 10.41
C ASN A 61 1.71 16.65 8.94
N ARG A 62 0.91 17.20 8.02
CA ARG A 62 1.14 17.07 6.58
C ARG A 62 0.91 18.39 5.86
N VAL A 63 1.98 18.98 5.34
CA VAL A 63 1.97 20.22 4.56
C VAL A 63 2.47 19.93 3.16
N THR A 64 1.72 20.36 2.14
CA THR A 64 2.01 20.02 0.73
C THR A 64 2.24 21.26 -0.13
N ILE A 65 2.61 21.07 -1.38
CA ILE A 65 2.73 22.15 -2.37
C ILE A 65 1.43 22.97 -2.52
N ASN A 66 0.28 22.35 -2.19
CA ASN A 66 -1.04 22.99 -2.27
C ASN A 66 -1.45 23.72 -0.98
N SER A 67 -0.65 23.60 0.07
CA SER A 67 -0.91 24.30 1.35
C SER A 67 -0.64 25.79 1.24
N THR A 68 -1.19 26.55 2.19
CA THR A 68 -0.95 28.00 2.25
C THR A 68 0.51 28.30 2.62
N LEU A 69 0.99 29.49 2.24
CA LEU A 69 2.34 29.93 2.61
C LEU A 69 2.54 29.94 4.14
N SER A 70 1.47 30.29 4.89
CA SER A 70 1.51 30.27 6.36
C SER A 70 1.82 28.86 6.89
N GLN A 71 1.17 27.84 6.36
CA GLN A 71 1.43 26.43 6.71
C GLN A 71 2.86 26.03 6.39
N VAL A 72 3.34 26.37 5.19
CA VAL A 72 4.71 26.07 4.76
C VAL A 72 5.75 26.74 5.68
N THR A 73 5.45 27.95 6.19
CA THR A 73 6.31 28.72 7.10
C THR A 73 5.94 28.54 8.58
N TRP A 74 5.42 27.35 8.92
CA TRP A 74 5.17 26.88 10.30
C TRP A 74 4.04 27.61 11.05
N ASN A 75 3.28 28.49 10.41
CA ASN A 75 2.20 29.26 11.03
C ASN A 75 2.60 29.90 12.37
N GLN A 76 1.97 29.52 13.49
CA GLN A 76 2.32 30.00 14.84
C GLN A 76 3.24 29.03 15.60
N PHE A 77 3.57 27.89 15.01
CA PHE A 77 4.45 26.91 15.64
C PHE A 77 5.89 27.40 15.69
N LYS A 78 6.52 27.34 16.87
CA LYS A 78 7.87 27.82 17.09
C LYS A 78 8.86 26.69 17.26
N GLY A 79 9.07 25.97 16.15
CA GLY A 79 10.05 24.89 16.10
C GLY A 79 11.45 25.37 15.77
N VAL A 80 12.44 24.68 16.33
CA VAL A 80 13.87 24.89 16.04
C VAL A 80 14.50 23.55 15.68
N PRO A 81 15.09 23.41 14.48
CA PRO A 81 15.84 22.20 14.13
C PRO A 81 16.94 21.88 15.14
N LEU A 82 17.02 20.64 15.60
CA LEU A 82 18.03 20.20 16.56
C LEU A 82 19.40 19.98 15.90
N SER A 83 19.40 19.60 14.62
CA SER A 83 20.59 19.36 13.81
C SER A 83 20.37 19.82 12.38
N GLU A 84 21.45 19.90 11.59
CA GLU A 84 21.35 20.05 10.14
C GLU A 84 20.58 18.87 9.54
N PRO A 85 19.67 19.11 8.55
CA PRO A 85 18.91 18.03 7.94
C PRO A 85 19.79 17.01 7.23
N ALA A 86 19.53 15.73 7.45
CA ALA A 86 20.10 14.64 6.66
C ALA A 86 19.51 14.65 5.25
N VAL A 87 20.37 14.79 4.23
CA VAL A 87 19.96 14.89 2.82
C VAL A 87 20.05 13.53 2.14
N ALA A 88 18.97 13.10 1.49
CA ALA A 88 18.99 11.91 0.64
C ALA A 88 18.44 12.22 -0.76
N VAL A 89 19.09 11.65 -1.78
CA VAL A 89 18.61 11.68 -3.16
C VAL A 89 17.90 10.36 -3.44
N ARG A 90 16.58 10.40 -3.50
CA ARG A 90 15.74 9.20 -3.65
C ARG A 90 15.57 8.76 -5.10
N GLU A 91 15.42 9.72 -6.03
CA GLU A 91 15.28 9.44 -7.47
C GLU A 91 16.12 10.40 -8.31
N ILE A 92 16.71 9.87 -9.35
CA ILE A 92 17.38 10.65 -10.41
C ILE A 92 16.72 10.25 -11.73
N GLN A 93 15.99 11.17 -12.34
CA GLN A 93 15.33 10.98 -13.62
C GLN A 93 15.85 12.00 -14.63
N GLY A 94 15.72 11.72 -15.92
CA GLY A 94 16.13 12.67 -16.95
C GLY A 94 15.37 14.00 -16.96
N SER A 95 14.21 14.06 -16.32
CA SER A 95 13.31 15.23 -16.28
C SER A 95 13.13 15.84 -14.89
N TYR A 96 13.45 15.13 -13.82
CA TYR A 96 13.35 15.59 -12.44
C TYR A 96 14.27 14.78 -11.52
N ASN A 97 14.50 15.31 -10.33
CA ASN A 97 15.13 14.60 -9.21
C ASN A 97 14.22 14.68 -7.98
N VAL A 98 14.33 13.68 -7.11
CA VAL A 98 13.67 13.65 -5.79
C VAL A 98 14.72 13.74 -4.70
N VAL A 99 14.54 14.70 -3.80
CA VAL A 99 15.40 14.93 -2.65
C VAL A 99 14.52 14.88 -1.40
N THR A 100 14.99 14.22 -0.35
CA THR A 100 14.37 14.26 0.99
C THR A 100 15.34 14.88 1.99
N LEU A 101 14.78 15.60 2.96
CA LEU A 101 15.48 16.14 4.12
C LEU A 101 14.81 15.57 5.37
N SER A 102 15.59 14.93 6.23
CA SER A 102 15.09 14.35 7.49
C SER A 102 15.82 14.95 8.69
N TYR A 103 15.09 15.38 9.69
CA TYR A 103 15.67 16.01 10.89
C TYR A 103 14.72 15.94 12.08
N VAL A 104 15.27 16.11 13.27
CA VAL A 104 14.50 16.31 14.50
C VAL A 104 14.35 17.79 14.76
N MET A 105 13.14 18.22 15.11
CA MET A 105 12.83 19.56 15.54
C MET A 105 12.40 19.57 17.00
N THR A 106 12.68 20.68 17.70
CA THR A 106 12.23 20.88 19.07
C THR A 106 11.35 22.12 19.16
N SER A 107 10.37 22.06 20.07
CA SER A 107 9.56 23.21 20.47
C SER A 107 9.43 23.21 21.98
N THR A 108 9.10 24.36 22.57
CA THR A 108 8.78 24.42 23.98
C THR A 108 7.29 24.24 24.19
N GLY A 109 6.89 23.23 24.93
CA GLY A 109 5.51 22.98 25.30
C GLY A 109 4.94 24.00 26.26
N ASP A 110 3.66 23.96 26.53
CA ASP A 110 2.95 24.90 27.41
C ASP A 110 3.46 24.85 28.87
N ASN A 111 3.97 23.69 29.31
CA ASN A 111 4.59 23.48 30.61
C ASN A 111 6.05 23.99 30.71
N GLY A 112 6.64 24.39 29.56
CA GLY A 112 8.01 24.85 29.45
C GLY A 112 9.04 23.74 29.21
N GLU A 113 8.62 22.49 29.04
CA GLU A 113 9.48 21.36 28.66
C GLU A 113 9.72 21.32 27.17
N LEU A 114 10.76 20.61 26.71
CA LEU A 114 11.09 20.47 25.31
C LEU A 114 10.32 19.29 24.73
N GLU A 115 9.58 19.57 23.68
CA GLU A 115 8.94 18.59 22.83
C GLU A 115 9.80 18.32 21.61
N TYR A 116 9.73 17.10 21.08
CA TYR A 116 10.53 16.63 19.96
C TYR A 116 9.63 16.15 18.84
N TYR A 117 10.04 16.42 17.59
CA TYR A 117 9.27 16.11 16.41
C TYR A 117 10.19 15.53 15.33
N ASN A 118 9.83 14.39 14.76
CA ASN A 118 10.41 13.89 13.53
C ASN A 118 9.82 14.68 12.37
N VAL A 119 10.68 15.19 11.50
CA VAL A 119 10.27 15.94 10.31
C VAL A 119 10.96 15.35 9.10
N GLU A 120 10.16 15.06 8.09
CA GLU A 120 10.63 14.70 6.75
C GLU A 120 10.08 15.68 5.71
N GLU A 121 10.93 16.16 4.83
CA GLU A 121 10.57 17.02 3.71
C GLU A 121 10.90 16.32 2.40
N TYR A 122 9.93 16.22 1.52
CA TYR A 122 10.03 15.63 0.20
C TYR A 122 9.96 16.70 -0.87
N TYR A 123 10.90 16.67 -1.81
CA TYR A 123 11.00 17.60 -2.92
C TYR A 123 11.13 16.86 -4.25
N ARG A 124 10.20 17.09 -5.18
CA ARG A 124 10.35 16.69 -6.58
C ARG A 124 10.68 17.93 -7.40
N ILE A 125 11.85 17.97 -7.98
CA ILE A 125 12.45 19.16 -8.55
C ILE A 125 12.84 18.92 -10.00
N ARG A 126 12.47 19.84 -10.88
CA ARG A 126 12.94 19.87 -12.26
C ARG A 126 13.87 21.07 -12.46
N TYR A 127 15.11 20.79 -12.77
CA TYR A 127 16.10 21.81 -13.14
C TYR A 127 16.08 22.07 -14.65
N THR A 128 16.14 23.34 -15.05
CA THR A 128 16.43 23.77 -16.41
C THR A 128 17.46 24.89 -16.35
N ALA A 129 18.20 25.13 -17.45
CA ALA A 129 19.20 26.19 -17.50
C ALA A 129 18.65 27.60 -17.20
N SER A 130 17.33 27.81 -17.29
CA SER A 130 16.69 29.10 -17.08
C SER A 130 15.91 29.21 -15.76
N ARG A 131 15.48 28.10 -15.19
CA ARG A 131 14.61 28.07 -14.00
C ARG A 131 14.59 26.70 -13.34
N ILE A 132 14.44 26.70 -12.00
CA ILE A 132 14.08 25.53 -11.22
C ILE A 132 12.56 25.53 -11.01
N TYR A 133 11.96 24.35 -11.14
CA TYR A 133 10.53 24.11 -10.89
C TYR A 133 10.41 23.13 -9.74
N LEU A 134 9.65 23.50 -8.73
CA LEU A 134 9.17 22.59 -7.71
C LEU A 134 7.93 21.90 -8.27
N LEU A 135 8.00 20.60 -8.52
CA LEU A 135 6.91 19.82 -9.10
C LEU A 135 6.02 19.19 -8.03
N ASN A 136 6.59 18.91 -6.87
CA ASN A 136 5.87 18.50 -5.68
C ASN A 136 6.71 18.84 -4.44
N PHE A 137 6.02 19.14 -3.36
CA PHE A 137 6.56 19.34 -2.02
C PHE A 137 5.62 18.72 -1.02
N GLU A 138 6.15 17.98 -0.08
CA GLU A 138 5.43 17.47 1.07
C GLU A 138 6.36 17.54 2.29
N ARG A 139 5.82 17.96 3.42
CA ARG A 139 6.48 17.91 4.72
C ARG A 139 5.57 17.17 5.67
N THR A 140 6.11 16.13 6.30
CA THR A 140 5.47 15.43 7.41
C THR A 140 6.13 15.80 8.72
N MET A 141 5.34 15.91 9.79
CA MET A 141 5.84 16.16 11.14
C MET A 141 5.05 15.33 12.14
N ASN A 142 5.77 14.51 12.90
CA ASN A 142 5.19 13.67 13.94
C ASN A 142 5.84 13.96 15.28
N GLN A 143 5.03 14.15 16.31
CA GLN A 143 5.53 14.36 17.68
C GLN A 143 6.06 13.04 18.25
N ILE A 144 7.25 13.07 18.83
CA ILE A 144 7.85 11.96 19.56
C ILE A 144 7.25 11.96 20.98
N PHE A 145 6.49 10.93 21.32
CA PHE A 145 5.90 10.79 22.65
C PHE A 145 6.97 10.41 23.66
N ARG A 146 6.98 11.07 24.83
CA ARG A 146 7.95 10.83 25.89
C ARG A 146 7.33 10.51 27.24
N GLY A 147 6.00 10.46 27.31
CA GLY A 147 5.28 10.18 28.55
C GLY A 147 5.42 11.25 29.61
N GLU A 148 5.53 12.50 29.20
CA GLU A 148 5.61 13.65 30.10
C GLU A 148 4.22 13.92 30.74
N ASN A 149 4.22 14.54 31.93
CA ASN A 149 2.99 14.67 32.73
C ASN A 149 1.88 15.49 32.06
N ASP A 150 2.20 16.42 31.17
CA ASP A 150 1.24 17.21 30.43
C ASP A 150 0.56 16.41 29.28
N SER A 151 1.08 15.22 28.99
CA SER A 151 0.43 14.29 28.05
C SER A 151 -0.80 13.60 28.64
N PHE A 152 -1.05 13.76 29.95
CA PHE A 152 -2.16 13.11 30.68
C PHE A 152 -3.05 14.16 31.33
N TYR A 153 -4.29 14.25 30.90
CA TYR A 153 -5.27 15.16 31.50
C TYR A 153 -6.70 14.65 31.31
N ASP A 154 -7.54 14.86 32.30
CA ASP A 154 -8.92 14.38 32.35
C ASP A 154 -8.99 12.87 32.09
N ASN A 155 -9.45 12.44 30.94
CA ASN A 155 -9.47 11.05 30.50
C ASN A 155 -8.72 10.86 29.16
N CYS A 156 -7.72 11.70 28.87
CA CYS A 156 -7.05 11.73 27.59
C CYS A 156 -5.54 11.53 27.72
N ILE A 157 -4.98 10.76 26.78
CA ILE A 157 -3.53 10.66 26.53
C ILE A 157 -3.23 11.46 25.28
N GLN A 158 -2.54 12.58 25.43
CA GLN A 158 -2.17 13.47 24.32
C GLN A 158 -0.99 12.90 23.54
N LEU A 159 -1.21 12.59 22.27
CA LEU A 159 -0.19 12.09 21.36
C LEU A 159 0.45 13.21 20.52
N GLY A 160 -0.18 14.38 20.46
CA GLY A 160 0.34 15.57 19.79
C GLY A 160 0.11 15.58 18.28
N ILE A 161 1.02 16.25 17.56
CA ILE A 161 0.97 16.36 16.10
C ILE A 161 1.37 15.04 15.49
N ARG A 162 0.43 14.42 14.77
CA ARG A 162 0.63 13.17 14.02
C ARG A 162 -0.54 12.92 13.05
N SER A 163 -0.50 11.82 12.29
CA SER A 163 -1.67 11.35 11.53
C SER A 163 -2.74 10.76 12.47
N GLY A 164 -3.98 10.75 12.03
CA GLY A 164 -5.09 10.10 12.74
C GLY A 164 -5.06 8.57 12.69
N ASP A 165 -4.16 7.98 11.89
CA ASP A 165 -3.95 6.53 11.82
C ASP A 165 -3.06 6.09 12.98
N ILE A 166 -3.70 5.66 14.08
CA ILE A 166 -3.05 5.29 15.34
C ILE A 166 -3.23 3.81 15.58
N ALA A 167 -2.13 3.05 15.57
CA ALA A 167 -2.13 1.66 16.01
C ALA A 167 -2.24 1.62 17.54
N TYR A 168 -3.38 1.17 18.04
CA TYR A 168 -3.60 0.97 19.48
C TYR A 168 -4.51 -0.23 19.74
N GLN A 169 -4.39 -0.81 20.91
CA GLN A 169 -5.31 -1.81 21.47
C GLN A 169 -5.54 -1.54 22.96
N SER A 170 -6.64 -2.03 23.48
CA SER A 170 -6.94 -1.98 24.93
C SER A 170 -7.49 -3.33 25.38
N ASN A 171 -7.37 -3.60 26.69
CA ASN A 171 -8.11 -4.69 27.29
C ASN A 171 -9.64 -4.43 27.23
N GLU A 172 -10.46 -5.41 27.57
CA GLU A 172 -11.92 -5.34 27.40
C GLU A 172 -12.57 -4.12 28.06
N ASN A 173 -12.09 -3.75 29.25
CA ASN A 173 -12.66 -2.64 30.01
C ASN A 173 -11.98 -1.29 29.76
N GLY A 174 -10.93 -1.24 28.93
CA GLY A 174 -10.21 -0.01 28.58
C GLY A 174 -9.30 0.55 29.68
N SER A 175 -9.09 -0.17 30.78
CA SER A 175 -8.22 0.27 31.87
C SER A 175 -6.73 0.15 31.55
N VAL A 176 -6.38 -0.65 30.55
CA VAL A 176 -5.03 -0.70 29.98
C VAL A 176 -5.12 -0.44 28.48
N VAL A 177 -4.32 0.51 27.99
CA VAL A 177 -4.22 0.83 26.57
C VAL A 177 -2.78 0.83 26.14
N CYS A 178 -2.47 0.13 25.03
CA CYS A 178 -1.17 0.19 24.38
C CYS A 178 -1.30 0.84 23.01
N PHE A 179 -0.24 1.56 22.60
CA PHE A 179 -0.23 2.29 21.33
C PHE A 179 1.19 2.41 20.78
N VAL A 180 1.27 2.55 19.45
CA VAL A 180 2.53 2.74 18.74
C VAL A 180 2.66 4.19 18.29
N GLN A 181 3.83 4.78 18.57
CA GLN A 181 4.17 6.11 18.07
C GLN A 181 5.65 6.20 17.73
N GLU A 182 5.97 6.61 16.51
CA GLU A 182 7.34 6.84 16.02
C GLU A 182 8.29 5.67 16.30
N GLY A 183 7.82 4.44 15.98
CA GLY A 183 8.61 3.22 16.15
C GLY A 183 8.79 2.77 17.62
N GLU A 184 7.95 3.25 18.52
CA GLU A 184 7.97 2.87 19.93
C GLU A 184 6.62 2.31 20.38
N LEU A 185 6.63 1.30 21.23
CA LEU A 185 5.43 0.73 21.87
C LEU A 185 5.33 1.24 23.30
N TRP A 186 4.19 1.85 23.59
CA TRP A 186 3.83 2.36 24.89
C TRP A 186 2.62 1.63 25.45
N SER A 187 2.52 1.51 26.78
CA SER A 187 1.33 0.98 27.47
C SER A 187 1.04 1.81 28.70
N TYR A 188 -0.21 2.24 28.84
CA TYR A 188 -0.72 2.95 30.03
C TYR A 188 -1.69 2.04 30.78
N ASP A 189 -1.43 1.86 32.07
CA ASP A 189 -2.24 1.10 33.02
C ASP A 189 -2.82 2.08 34.03
N GLU A 190 -4.11 2.40 33.87
CA GLU A 190 -4.84 3.33 34.73
C GLU A 190 -4.99 2.81 36.16
N ASN A 191 -5.24 1.51 36.33
CA ASN A 191 -5.46 0.92 37.64
C ASN A 191 -4.25 1.05 38.58
N ASN A 192 -3.04 1.11 38.00
CA ASN A 192 -1.78 1.17 38.74
C ASN A 192 -1.03 2.51 38.57
N ASP A 193 -1.61 3.49 37.87
CA ASP A 193 -0.99 4.79 37.52
C ASP A 193 0.41 4.60 36.94
N ARG A 194 0.53 3.74 35.92
CA ARG A 194 1.81 3.38 35.32
C ARG A 194 1.80 3.59 33.82
N LEU A 195 2.90 4.15 33.32
CA LEU A 195 3.22 4.23 31.91
C LEU A 195 4.45 3.38 31.64
N TYR A 196 4.35 2.46 30.69
CA TYR A 196 5.46 1.62 30.27
C TYR A 196 5.93 2.04 28.88
N GLN A 197 7.24 2.32 28.71
CA GLN A 197 7.88 2.29 27.42
C GLN A 197 8.25 0.83 27.13
N VAL A 198 7.32 0.07 26.53
CA VAL A 198 7.43 -1.38 26.36
C VAL A 198 8.57 -1.73 25.43
N PHE A 199 8.68 -1.00 24.29
CA PHE A 199 9.75 -1.20 23.32
C PHE A 199 10.19 0.12 22.68
N SER A 200 11.49 0.31 22.54
CA SER A 200 12.10 1.44 21.85
C SER A 200 13.52 1.11 21.42
N PHE A 201 13.93 1.56 20.24
CA PHE A 201 15.34 1.63 19.85
C PHE A 201 16.02 2.93 20.28
N ARG A 202 15.27 3.92 20.77
CA ARG A 202 15.81 5.20 21.27
C ARG A 202 16.28 5.07 22.72
N GLY A 203 17.37 5.78 23.04
CA GLY A 203 17.82 5.94 24.43
C GLY A 203 17.18 7.16 25.09
N PHE A 204 17.21 7.20 26.42
CA PHE A 204 16.67 8.35 27.18
C PHE A 204 17.58 9.59 27.16
N GLU A 205 18.86 9.45 26.84
CA GLU A 205 19.86 10.51 26.99
C GLU A 205 20.08 11.38 25.75
N GLY A 206 19.43 11.08 24.64
CA GLY A 206 19.58 11.84 23.42
C GLY A 206 18.91 11.20 22.23
N ILE A 207 18.78 11.97 21.18
CA ILE A 207 18.29 11.50 19.88
C ILE A 207 19.44 11.67 18.90
N ASP A 208 20.07 10.56 18.52
CA ASP A 208 21.07 10.54 17.45
C ASP A 208 20.48 9.97 16.16
N ASP A 209 21.18 10.15 15.04
CA ASP A 209 20.71 9.72 13.72
C ASP A 209 20.49 8.20 13.66
N ARG A 210 21.22 7.40 14.42
CA ARG A 210 21.08 5.96 14.49
C ARG A 210 19.83 5.56 15.26
N GLU A 211 19.58 6.18 16.39
CA GLU A 211 18.40 5.90 17.22
C GLU A 211 17.11 6.33 16.54
N ASN A 212 17.20 7.38 15.73
CA ASN A 212 16.08 7.94 14.98
C ASN A 212 15.91 7.32 13.57
N TYR A 213 16.71 6.30 13.23
CA TYR A 213 16.53 5.55 11.99
C TYR A 213 15.29 4.67 12.09
N ASP A 214 14.26 4.98 11.31
CA ASP A 214 12.88 4.51 11.46
C ASP A 214 12.47 3.42 10.46
N GLU A 215 13.43 2.72 9.84
CA GLU A 215 13.16 1.59 8.92
C GLU A 215 12.69 0.33 9.68
N HIS A 216 11.77 0.49 10.61
CA HIS A 216 11.09 -0.57 11.34
C HIS A 216 9.68 -0.13 11.74
N ASP A 217 8.82 -1.10 12.04
CA ASP A 217 7.46 -0.88 12.53
C ASP A 217 7.13 -1.88 13.64
N ILE A 218 6.08 -1.58 14.40
CA ILE A 218 5.59 -2.43 15.48
C ILE A 218 4.13 -2.76 15.22
N LYS A 219 3.77 -4.06 15.27
CA LYS A 219 2.40 -4.52 15.24
C LYS A 219 2.04 -5.11 16.61
N ILE A 220 1.03 -4.55 17.26
CA ILE A 220 0.43 -5.14 18.45
C ILE A 220 -0.34 -6.38 17.98
N ILE A 221 -0.04 -7.54 18.58
CA ILE A 221 -0.72 -8.80 18.25
C ILE A 221 -1.92 -8.95 19.17
N ASP A 222 -1.69 -8.85 20.48
CA ASP A 222 -2.73 -9.02 21.50
C ASP A 222 -2.36 -8.29 22.80
N ILE A 223 -3.36 -7.96 23.62
CA ILE A 223 -3.23 -7.44 24.98
C ILE A 223 -4.19 -8.19 25.90
N ASP A 224 -3.67 -8.80 26.96
CA ASP A 224 -4.48 -9.50 27.94
C ASP A 224 -5.13 -8.56 28.98
N GLU A 225 -6.02 -9.11 29.80
CA GLU A 225 -6.71 -8.35 30.87
C GLU A 225 -5.78 -7.81 31.96
N ALA A 226 -4.58 -8.38 32.11
CA ALA A 226 -3.55 -7.91 33.05
C ALA A 226 -2.65 -6.84 32.43
N GLY A 227 -2.77 -6.57 31.13
CA GLY A 227 -1.98 -5.63 30.37
C GLY A 227 -0.65 -6.19 29.87
N SER A 228 -0.49 -7.52 29.82
CA SER A 228 0.63 -8.13 29.10
C SER A 228 0.35 -8.07 27.60
N ILE A 229 1.41 -7.90 26.78
CA ILE A 229 1.27 -7.60 25.36
C ILE A 229 2.15 -8.53 24.56
N ASN A 230 1.57 -9.19 23.56
CA ASN A 230 2.28 -9.84 22.47
C ASN A 230 2.41 -8.87 21.30
N PHE A 231 3.61 -8.70 20.78
CA PHE A 231 3.84 -7.76 19.68
C PHE A 231 4.98 -8.19 18.76
N ALA A 232 4.91 -7.75 17.51
CA ALA A 232 5.95 -7.95 16.51
C ALA A 232 6.69 -6.64 16.23
N VAL A 233 8.02 -6.71 16.18
CA VAL A 233 8.87 -5.65 15.62
C VAL A 233 9.44 -6.17 14.31
N TYR A 234 9.20 -5.46 13.21
CA TYR A 234 9.64 -5.91 11.89
C TYR A 234 10.34 -4.78 11.13
N GLY A 235 11.37 -5.15 10.39
CA GLY A 235 12.20 -4.22 9.66
C GLY A 235 13.67 -4.31 10.06
N TYR A 236 14.35 -3.19 10.02
CA TYR A 236 15.75 -3.08 10.38
C TYR A 236 15.92 -2.99 11.90
N MET A 237 16.74 -3.87 12.48
CA MET A 237 17.01 -3.88 13.91
C MET A 237 18.14 -2.90 14.24
N ASN A 238 17.80 -1.75 14.81
CA ASN A 238 18.75 -0.68 15.12
C ASN A 238 19.67 -1.03 16.27
N ARG A 239 19.20 -1.85 17.22
CA ARG A 239 19.90 -2.22 18.45
C ARG A 239 19.59 -3.66 18.85
N GLY A 240 20.31 -4.17 19.81
CA GLY A 240 20.10 -5.46 20.45
C GLY A 240 20.87 -6.59 19.79
N GLU A 241 20.42 -7.82 20.00
CA GLU A 241 21.09 -9.03 19.52
C GLU A 241 21.14 -9.09 18.00
N HIS A 242 20.10 -8.60 17.33
CA HIS A 242 19.93 -8.62 15.87
C HIS A 242 20.34 -7.30 15.19
N GLU A 243 21.13 -6.46 15.90
CA GLU A 243 21.58 -5.19 15.34
C GLU A 243 22.20 -5.34 13.95
N GLY A 244 21.70 -4.58 12.99
CA GLY A 244 22.14 -4.59 11.59
C GLY A 244 21.49 -5.67 10.73
N GLU A 245 20.58 -6.46 11.26
CA GLU A 245 19.77 -7.42 10.50
C GLU A 245 18.40 -6.82 10.15
N VAL A 246 17.76 -7.38 9.15
CA VAL A 246 16.36 -7.16 8.83
C VAL A 246 15.60 -8.44 9.15
N GLY A 247 14.47 -8.33 9.81
CA GLY A 247 13.68 -9.51 10.20
C GLY A 247 12.41 -9.12 10.94
N ILE A 248 11.78 -10.14 11.53
CA ILE A 248 10.59 -10.03 12.35
C ILE A 248 10.92 -10.65 13.70
N GLY A 249 10.92 -9.84 14.76
CA GLY A 249 11.01 -10.31 16.14
C GLY A 249 9.62 -10.37 16.76
N ILE A 250 9.28 -11.47 17.40
CA ILE A 250 8.07 -11.63 18.19
C ILE A 250 8.47 -11.52 19.65
N TYR A 251 7.76 -10.69 20.39
CA TYR A 251 8.08 -10.32 21.75
C TYR A 251 6.85 -10.46 22.66
N HIS A 252 7.10 -10.87 23.88
CA HIS A 252 6.13 -10.85 24.97
C HIS A 252 6.52 -9.85 26.05
N PHE A 253 5.61 -8.94 26.41
CA PHE A 253 5.73 -8.05 27.56
C PHE A 253 4.88 -8.59 28.70
N ASP A 254 5.50 -8.99 29.81
CA ASP A 254 4.82 -9.34 31.07
C ASP A 254 4.66 -8.08 31.92
N SER A 255 3.42 -7.58 32.05
CA SER A 255 3.08 -6.39 32.82
C SER A 255 3.32 -6.53 34.33
N VAL A 256 3.17 -7.76 34.87
CA VAL A 256 3.33 -8.06 36.30
C VAL A 256 4.81 -8.11 36.67
N ALA A 257 5.62 -8.82 35.90
CA ALA A 257 7.07 -8.92 36.11
C ALA A 257 7.81 -7.65 35.62
N ASN A 258 7.19 -6.85 34.78
CA ASN A 258 7.79 -5.72 34.05
C ASN A 258 9.02 -6.16 33.26
N THR A 259 8.84 -7.14 32.41
CA THR A 259 9.90 -7.72 31.57
C THR A 259 9.43 -7.85 30.11
N VAL A 260 10.35 -7.73 29.18
CA VAL A 260 10.16 -8.04 27.75
C VAL A 260 11.07 -9.19 27.38
N GLU A 261 10.53 -10.20 26.73
CA GLU A 261 11.24 -11.36 26.22
C GLU A 261 11.03 -11.48 24.72
N GLU A 262 12.10 -11.74 23.97
CA GLU A 262 12.01 -12.13 22.57
C GLU A 262 11.69 -13.64 22.51
N GLU A 263 10.61 -14.00 21.85
CA GLU A 263 10.20 -15.41 21.73
C GLU A 263 10.83 -16.05 20.50
N VAL A 264 10.80 -15.35 19.37
CA VAL A 264 11.36 -15.83 18.11
C VAL A 264 11.82 -14.66 17.24
N PHE A 265 12.87 -14.88 16.44
CA PHE A 265 13.31 -13.97 15.39
C PHE A 265 13.35 -14.67 14.04
N LEU A 266 12.69 -14.06 13.04
CA LEU A 266 12.61 -14.53 11.65
C LEU A 266 13.50 -13.62 10.77
N PRO A 267 14.76 -13.98 10.49
CA PRO A 267 15.64 -13.16 9.67
C PRO A 267 15.14 -13.10 8.22
N SER A 268 15.23 -11.94 7.61
CA SER A 268 14.82 -11.68 6.23
C SER A 268 15.94 -11.09 5.39
N THR A 269 15.90 -11.35 4.07
CA THR A 269 16.77 -10.70 3.08
C THR A 269 16.05 -9.58 2.31
N GLN A 270 14.76 -9.37 2.58
CA GLN A 270 13.96 -8.30 1.99
C GLN A 270 14.30 -6.96 2.67
N SER A 271 14.05 -5.85 1.97
CA SER A 271 14.11 -4.53 2.60
C SER A 271 12.89 -4.33 3.51
N TYR A 272 13.01 -3.43 4.49
CA TYR A 272 11.89 -3.03 5.35
C TYR A 272 10.65 -2.63 4.55
N GLN A 273 10.79 -1.81 3.51
CA GLN A 273 9.66 -1.32 2.72
C GLN A 273 8.89 -2.46 2.03
N VAL A 274 9.59 -3.47 1.50
CA VAL A 274 8.95 -4.67 0.94
C VAL A 274 8.31 -5.51 2.05
N MET A 275 8.97 -5.63 3.19
CA MET A 275 8.46 -6.37 4.34
C MET A 275 7.19 -5.71 4.89
N LYS A 276 7.15 -4.39 5.04
CA LYS A 276 6.00 -3.62 5.50
C LYS A 276 4.73 -3.90 4.66
N SER A 277 4.89 -4.01 3.34
CA SER A 277 3.77 -4.32 2.45
C SER A 277 3.26 -5.78 2.56
N ASN A 278 4.10 -6.70 3.07
CA ASN A 278 3.78 -8.13 3.13
C ASN A 278 3.29 -8.59 4.50
N ILE A 279 3.86 -8.05 5.59
CA ILE A 279 3.66 -8.55 6.97
C ILE A 279 2.38 -8.01 7.60
N GLY A 280 1.87 -6.87 7.13
CA GLY A 280 0.69 -6.24 7.72
C GLY A 280 -0.59 -7.07 7.69
N GLN A 281 -0.65 -8.15 6.90
CA GLN A 281 -1.88 -8.85 6.56
C GLN A 281 -2.31 -9.88 7.61
N LEU A 282 -1.40 -10.72 8.12
CA LEU A 282 -1.70 -11.72 9.14
C LEU A 282 -0.51 -11.92 10.08
N ILE A 283 -0.69 -11.59 11.34
CA ILE A 283 0.11 -12.04 12.47
C ILE A 283 -0.86 -12.23 13.65
N TYR A 284 -0.99 -13.45 14.14
CA TYR A 284 -1.85 -13.80 15.26
C TYR A 284 -1.18 -14.84 16.13
N GLU A 285 -1.30 -14.71 17.44
CA GLU A 285 -0.85 -15.68 18.42
C GLU A 285 -2.02 -16.13 19.29
N ASN A 286 -2.22 -17.44 19.42
CA ASN A 286 -3.30 -17.99 20.22
C ASN A 286 -2.83 -18.36 21.64
N GLU A 287 -3.79 -18.74 22.51
CA GLU A 287 -3.54 -19.14 23.90
C GLU A 287 -2.63 -20.40 24.04
N ASP A 288 -2.50 -21.19 22.99
CA ASP A 288 -1.61 -22.37 22.94
C ASP A 288 -0.15 -22.02 22.57
N ASN A 289 0.23 -20.75 22.52
CA ASN A 289 1.52 -20.22 22.06
C ASN A 289 1.84 -20.63 20.60
N GLU A 290 0.85 -20.62 19.74
CA GLU A 290 0.99 -20.87 18.33
C GLU A 290 0.87 -19.56 17.54
N LEU A 291 1.94 -19.17 16.85
CA LEU A 291 1.99 -18.01 16.00
C LEU A 291 1.54 -18.36 14.59
N PHE A 292 0.57 -17.65 14.05
CA PHE A 292 0.16 -17.70 12.66
C PHE A 292 0.66 -16.43 11.95
N ILE A 293 1.44 -16.62 10.90
CA ILE A 293 2.02 -15.51 10.13
C ILE A 293 1.93 -15.78 8.63
N MET A 294 1.50 -14.78 7.87
CA MET A 294 1.50 -14.87 6.42
C MET A 294 2.72 -14.17 5.83
N MET A 295 3.46 -14.91 5.01
CA MET A 295 4.61 -14.42 4.25
C MET A 295 4.56 -14.95 2.83
N GLU A 296 4.67 -14.06 1.84
CA GLU A 296 4.67 -14.40 0.41
C GLU A 296 3.58 -15.42 0.05
N GLY A 297 2.30 -15.09 0.39
CA GLY A 297 1.13 -15.92 0.07
C GLY A 297 1.13 -17.32 0.68
N THR A 298 1.85 -17.52 1.76
CA THR A 298 1.87 -18.75 2.54
C THR A 298 1.62 -18.43 4.00
N VAL A 299 0.66 -19.10 4.61
CA VAL A 299 0.40 -19.02 6.05
C VAL A 299 1.22 -20.11 6.73
N TYR A 300 2.06 -19.69 7.67
CA TYR A 300 2.84 -20.54 8.55
C TYR A 300 2.26 -20.54 9.95
N LYS A 301 2.24 -21.70 10.57
CA LYS A 301 2.04 -21.89 11.99
C LYS A 301 3.39 -22.22 12.62
N ILE A 302 3.75 -21.48 13.65
CA ILE A 302 4.98 -21.65 14.42
C ILE A 302 4.60 -21.92 15.87
N ASP A 303 4.97 -23.06 16.40
CA ASP A 303 4.90 -23.35 17.83
C ASP A 303 6.05 -22.63 18.54
N LEU A 304 5.75 -21.60 19.33
CA LEU A 304 6.75 -20.75 19.97
C LEU A 304 7.55 -21.47 21.04
N SER A 305 6.96 -22.53 21.65
CA SER A 305 7.62 -23.36 22.68
C SER A 305 8.63 -24.32 22.07
N THR A 306 8.29 -24.99 20.96
CA THR A 306 9.14 -25.99 20.29
C THR A 306 9.91 -25.44 19.11
N ARG A 307 9.48 -24.27 18.55
CA ARG A 307 9.99 -23.64 17.34
C ARG A 307 9.79 -24.47 16.07
N GLU A 308 8.88 -25.44 16.13
CA GLU A 308 8.48 -26.18 14.94
C GLU A 308 7.60 -25.32 14.03
N THR A 309 7.93 -25.30 12.74
CA THR A 309 7.18 -24.53 11.72
C THR A 309 6.43 -25.47 10.81
N LYS A 310 5.15 -25.16 10.56
CA LYS A 310 4.27 -25.90 9.66
C LYS A 310 3.59 -24.94 8.67
N GLN A 311 3.55 -25.30 7.39
CA GLN A 311 2.68 -24.63 6.42
C GLN A 311 1.22 -25.02 6.68
N VAL A 312 0.35 -24.01 6.78
CA VAL A 312 -1.12 -24.18 6.88
C VAL A 312 -1.72 -24.20 5.48
N VAL A 313 -1.46 -23.13 4.70
CA VAL A 313 -1.87 -22.99 3.31
C VAL A 313 -0.83 -22.23 2.53
N SER A 314 -0.71 -22.50 1.23
CA SER A 314 0.27 -21.85 0.35
C SER A 314 -0.31 -21.59 -1.04
N GLY A 315 0.36 -20.75 -1.82
CA GLY A 315 -0.07 -20.38 -3.17
C GLY A 315 -1.21 -19.36 -3.18
N LEU A 316 -1.36 -18.62 -2.10
CA LEU A 316 -2.36 -17.56 -1.97
C LEU A 316 -1.96 -16.36 -2.84
N SER A 317 -2.93 -15.84 -3.56
CA SER A 317 -2.85 -14.59 -4.33
C SER A 317 -3.90 -13.62 -3.80
N GLU A 318 -3.84 -12.36 -4.21
CA GLU A 318 -4.95 -11.43 -4.04
C GLU A 318 -6.26 -12.08 -4.49
N ASP A 319 -7.39 -11.69 -3.96
CA ASP A 319 -8.70 -12.32 -4.23
C ASP A 319 -8.84 -13.80 -3.78
N SER A 320 -7.78 -14.48 -3.35
CA SER A 320 -7.87 -15.87 -2.89
C SER A 320 -8.08 -16.01 -1.38
N TYR A 321 -7.92 -14.95 -0.61
CA TYR A 321 -8.04 -14.97 0.84
C TYR A 321 -8.58 -13.65 1.41
N ALA A 322 -8.99 -13.69 2.67
CA ALA A 322 -9.34 -12.55 3.49
C ALA A 322 -8.92 -12.79 4.94
N VAL A 323 -8.60 -11.73 5.67
CA VAL A 323 -8.20 -11.77 7.07
C VAL A 323 -9.12 -10.86 7.89
N SER A 324 -9.50 -11.28 9.09
CA SER A 324 -10.26 -10.41 9.99
C SER A 324 -9.39 -9.30 10.59
N ASP A 325 -10.00 -8.21 11.03
CA ASP A 325 -9.30 -7.09 11.66
C ASP A 325 -8.54 -7.52 12.94
N THR A 326 -9.08 -8.52 13.67
CA THR A 326 -8.42 -9.11 14.85
C THR A 326 -7.36 -10.13 14.50
N ASN A 327 -7.25 -10.55 13.23
CA ASN A 327 -6.44 -11.66 12.73
C ASN A 327 -6.80 -13.05 13.29
N GLU A 328 -7.89 -13.18 14.04
CA GLU A 328 -8.39 -14.46 14.57
C GLU A 328 -8.94 -15.38 13.48
N PHE A 329 -9.56 -14.78 12.44
CA PHE A 329 -10.18 -15.50 11.34
C PHE A 329 -9.44 -15.28 10.03
N PHE A 330 -9.31 -16.37 9.29
CA PHE A 330 -8.66 -16.38 7.98
C PHE A 330 -9.49 -17.18 6.97
N ALA A 331 -9.96 -16.53 5.91
CA ALA A 331 -10.70 -17.19 4.85
C ALA A 331 -9.84 -17.38 3.61
N TYR A 332 -9.92 -18.53 2.93
CA TYR A 332 -9.20 -18.77 1.68
C TYR A 332 -9.97 -19.74 0.76
N ILE A 333 -9.74 -19.64 -0.56
CA ILE A 333 -10.34 -20.53 -1.53
C ILE A 333 -9.67 -21.90 -1.55
N ASP A 334 -10.45 -22.93 -1.88
CA ASP A 334 -9.90 -24.25 -2.19
C ASP A 334 -9.30 -24.23 -3.62
N GLY A 335 -8.00 -24.44 -3.73
CA GLY A 335 -7.23 -24.33 -4.96
C GLY A 335 -6.56 -22.97 -5.17
N THR A 336 -6.05 -22.74 -6.39
CA THR A 336 -5.27 -21.54 -6.75
C THR A 336 -5.93 -20.67 -7.83
N ASP A 337 -7.02 -21.14 -8.44
CA ASP A 337 -7.74 -20.39 -9.46
C ASP A 337 -8.84 -19.54 -8.84
N THR A 338 -8.57 -18.25 -8.67
CA THR A 338 -9.50 -17.27 -8.08
C THR A 338 -10.76 -17.05 -8.93
N ASN A 339 -10.76 -17.47 -10.19
CA ASN A 339 -11.88 -17.32 -11.12
C ASN A 339 -12.74 -18.58 -11.24
N ALA A 340 -12.33 -19.69 -10.62
CA ALA A 340 -13.05 -20.97 -10.72
C ALA A 340 -13.22 -21.67 -9.35
N ALA A 341 -12.98 -20.97 -8.25
CA ALA A 341 -13.11 -21.52 -6.91
C ALA A 341 -14.59 -21.86 -6.62
N THR A 342 -14.85 -23.06 -6.09
CA THR A 342 -16.19 -23.52 -5.72
C THR A 342 -16.39 -23.65 -4.21
N ARG A 343 -15.33 -23.45 -3.43
CA ARG A 343 -15.33 -23.54 -1.97
C ARG A 343 -14.40 -22.51 -1.36
N VAL A 344 -14.81 -22.00 -0.19
CA VAL A 344 -13.99 -21.18 0.72
C VAL A 344 -13.89 -21.92 2.04
N HIS A 345 -12.70 -21.95 2.63
CA HIS A 345 -12.39 -22.32 4.00
C HIS A 345 -12.34 -21.08 4.86
N VAL A 346 -12.90 -21.13 6.04
CA VAL A 346 -12.76 -20.11 7.10
C VAL A 346 -12.13 -20.78 8.32
N LEU A 347 -10.89 -20.42 8.58
CA LEU A 347 -10.14 -20.92 9.75
C LEU A 347 -10.36 -19.97 10.92
N ASP A 348 -10.66 -20.53 12.08
CA ASP A 348 -10.57 -19.88 13.36
C ASP A 348 -9.25 -20.27 14.01
N PHE A 349 -8.35 -19.33 14.21
CA PHE A 349 -7.05 -19.59 14.82
C PHE A 349 -7.11 -19.70 16.34
N THR A 350 -8.21 -19.29 16.96
CA THR A 350 -8.37 -19.38 18.43
C THR A 350 -8.53 -20.82 18.89
N ASP A 351 -9.32 -21.63 18.17
CA ASP A 351 -9.61 -23.03 18.50
C ASP A 351 -9.18 -24.04 17.44
N GLY A 352 -8.66 -23.54 16.28
CA GLY A 352 -8.20 -24.36 15.16
C GLY A 352 -9.33 -24.96 14.33
N SER A 353 -10.57 -24.48 14.44
CA SER A 353 -11.69 -24.96 13.64
C SER A 353 -11.59 -24.51 12.17
N ASP A 354 -12.13 -25.34 11.28
CA ASP A 354 -12.20 -25.07 9.82
C ASP A 354 -13.66 -25.22 9.36
N TYR A 355 -14.25 -24.10 9.00
CA TYR A 355 -15.58 -24.05 8.44
C TYR A 355 -15.52 -23.86 6.93
N THR A 356 -16.36 -24.56 6.17
CA THR A 356 -16.36 -24.50 4.71
C THR A 356 -17.68 -24.00 4.15
N ILE A 357 -17.61 -23.16 3.11
CA ILE A 357 -18.75 -22.65 2.37
C ILE A 357 -18.61 -23.10 0.90
N ASP A 358 -19.62 -23.85 0.42
CA ASP A 358 -19.70 -24.27 -0.98
C ASP A 358 -20.52 -23.26 -1.80
N ALA A 359 -20.04 -22.87 -2.97
CA ALA A 359 -20.72 -21.94 -3.88
C ALA A 359 -22.06 -22.48 -4.42
N GLY A 360 -22.20 -23.81 -4.51
CA GLY A 360 -23.31 -24.47 -5.15
C GLY A 360 -23.10 -24.74 -6.65
N ASP A 361 -24.01 -25.51 -7.25
CA ASP A 361 -23.89 -25.94 -8.65
C ASP A 361 -23.87 -24.75 -9.63
N GLY A 362 -22.86 -24.72 -10.51
CA GLY A 362 -22.73 -23.71 -11.56
C GLY A 362 -22.36 -22.31 -11.07
N GLN A 363 -21.76 -22.22 -9.87
CA GLN A 363 -21.36 -20.98 -9.25
C GLN A 363 -19.89 -21.04 -8.80
N TYR A 364 -19.27 -19.87 -8.76
CA TYR A 364 -17.94 -19.64 -8.19
C TYR A 364 -18.05 -18.70 -7.01
N ILE A 365 -17.12 -18.81 -6.06
CA ILE A 365 -17.09 -18.09 -4.81
C ILE A 365 -15.76 -17.38 -4.63
N ARG A 366 -15.80 -16.18 -4.01
CA ARG A 366 -14.62 -15.39 -3.67
C ARG A 366 -14.75 -14.82 -2.25
N PRO A 367 -13.74 -14.97 -1.37
CA PRO A 367 -13.72 -14.28 -0.08
C PRO A 367 -13.50 -12.78 -0.34
N LEU A 368 -14.17 -11.93 0.41
CA LEU A 368 -14.11 -10.47 0.22
C LEU A 368 -13.60 -9.73 1.47
N GLY A 369 -13.77 -10.30 2.66
CA GLY A 369 -13.30 -9.71 3.90
C GLY A 369 -14.13 -10.11 5.11
N PHE A 370 -13.88 -9.41 6.20
CA PHE A 370 -14.63 -9.54 7.45
C PHE A 370 -15.08 -8.15 7.90
N MET A 371 -16.19 -8.10 8.60
CA MET A 371 -16.68 -6.87 9.21
C MET A 371 -17.34 -7.23 10.56
N GLN A 372 -16.76 -6.72 11.66
CA GLN A 372 -17.25 -6.97 13.02
C GLN A 372 -17.37 -8.46 13.37
N GLY A 373 -16.44 -9.28 12.91
CA GLY A 373 -16.44 -10.72 13.11
C GLY A 373 -17.28 -11.52 12.11
N ASP A 374 -18.09 -10.87 11.27
CA ASP A 374 -18.87 -11.53 10.22
C ASP A 374 -18.05 -11.70 8.94
N PHE A 375 -18.15 -12.85 8.29
CA PHE A 375 -17.47 -13.14 7.04
C PHE A 375 -18.28 -12.70 5.83
N ILE A 376 -17.60 -12.08 4.85
CA ILE A 376 -18.19 -11.55 3.62
C ILE A 376 -17.62 -12.28 2.42
N TYR A 377 -18.51 -12.82 1.57
CA TYR A 377 -18.12 -13.47 0.32
C TYR A 377 -19.04 -13.11 -0.84
N GLY A 378 -18.52 -13.25 -2.06
CA GLY A 378 -19.24 -12.99 -3.28
C GLY A 378 -19.46 -14.28 -4.11
N LEU A 379 -20.59 -14.35 -4.80
CA LEU A 379 -20.95 -15.44 -5.71
C LEU A 379 -21.07 -14.92 -7.16
N ALA A 380 -20.39 -15.58 -8.08
CA ALA A 380 -20.53 -15.37 -9.52
C ALA A 380 -21.09 -16.62 -10.22
N ARG A 381 -21.83 -16.45 -11.31
CA ARG A 381 -22.27 -17.60 -12.12
C ARG A 381 -21.14 -18.06 -13.02
N ALA A 382 -20.87 -19.36 -13.06
CA ALA A 382 -19.75 -19.92 -13.82
C ALA A 382 -19.83 -19.62 -15.34
N ASP A 383 -21.03 -19.51 -15.88
CA ASP A 383 -21.25 -19.15 -17.29
C ASP A 383 -21.07 -17.65 -17.60
N GLN A 384 -20.88 -16.82 -16.56
CA GLN A 384 -20.63 -15.39 -16.66
C GLN A 384 -19.17 -15.01 -16.39
N VAL A 385 -18.40 -15.92 -15.78
CA VAL A 385 -16.95 -15.76 -15.56
C VAL A 385 -16.22 -16.31 -16.78
N MET A 386 -16.07 -15.47 -17.78
CA MET A 386 -15.45 -15.85 -19.06
C MET A 386 -14.44 -14.80 -19.49
N PRO A 387 -13.36 -15.22 -20.19
CA PRO A 387 -12.44 -14.27 -20.77
C PRO A 387 -13.14 -13.42 -21.83
N ASP A 388 -12.79 -12.15 -21.87
CA ASP A 388 -13.16 -11.27 -22.97
C ASP A 388 -12.38 -11.61 -24.26
N ALA A 389 -12.54 -10.80 -25.32
CA ALA A 389 -11.88 -11.04 -26.59
C ALA A 389 -10.34 -10.92 -26.55
N ALA A 390 -9.77 -10.31 -25.54
CA ALA A 390 -8.31 -10.22 -25.32
C ALA A 390 -7.77 -11.32 -24.39
N GLY A 391 -8.66 -12.03 -23.68
CA GLY A 391 -8.32 -13.08 -22.72
C GLY A 391 -8.33 -12.62 -21.27
N THR A 392 -8.79 -11.40 -20.97
CA THR A 392 -8.93 -10.88 -19.60
C THR A 392 -10.22 -11.39 -18.97
N ILE A 393 -10.16 -11.89 -17.73
CA ILE A 393 -11.30 -12.48 -17.02
C ILE A 393 -11.86 -11.45 -16.03
N THR A 394 -13.15 -11.13 -16.16
CA THR A 394 -13.92 -10.41 -15.16
C THR A 394 -14.66 -11.38 -14.26
N PHE A 395 -14.67 -11.15 -12.95
CA PHE A 395 -15.43 -11.95 -11.99
C PHE A 395 -16.68 -11.16 -11.53
N PRO A 396 -17.83 -11.27 -12.21
CA PRO A 396 -19.02 -10.46 -11.98
C PRO A 396 -19.88 -11.10 -10.88
N MET A 397 -19.70 -10.70 -9.63
CA MET A 397 -20.47 -11.21 -8.50
C MET A 397 -21.91 -10.69 -8.57
N TYR A 398 -22.85 -11.60 -8.74
CA TYR A 398 -24.29 -11.26 -8.77
C TYR A 398 -24.91 -11.20 -7.37
N ARG A 399 -24.22 -11.77 -6.35
CA ARG A 399 -24.66 -11.81 -4.96
C ARG A 399 -23.48 -11.64 -4.01
N ILE A 400 -23.67 -10.82 -2.98
CA ILE A 400 -22.76 -10.69 -1.83
C ILE A 400 -23.49 -11.20 -0.60
N CYS A 401 -22.84 -12.06 0.19
CA CYS A 401 -23.40 -12.64 1.41
C CYS A 401 -22.55 -12.24 2.61
N ILE A 402 -23.22 -11.95 3.73
CA ILE A 402 -22.61 -11.72 5.03
C ILE A 402 -23.07 -12.87 5.94
N VAL A 403 -22.13 -13.56 6.56
CA VAL A 403 -22.36 -14.77 7.38
C VAL A 403 -21.77 -14.57 8.77
N ASP A 404 -22.61 -14.85 9.79
CA ASP A 404 -22.14 -15.00 11.16
C ASP A 404 -21.23 -16.24 11.26
N ILE A 405 -20.01 -16.05 11.72
CA ILE A 405 -19.03 -17.14 11.95
C ILE A 405 -18.76 -17.37 13.44
N GLY A 406 -19.41 -16.58 14.33
CA GLY A 406 -19.34 -16.79 15.78
C GLY A 406 -20.09 -18.06 16.22
N GLU A 407 -19.90 -18.45 17.43
CA GLU A 407 -20.52 -19.58 18.19
C GLU A 407 -21.38 -20.61 17.39
N GLY A 408 -20.91 -20.99 16.17
CA GLY A 408 -21.45 -22.15 15.42
C GLY A 408 -22.80 -21.96 14.73
N SER A 409 -23.32 -20.74 14.57
CA SER A 409 -24.58 -20.51 13.86
C SER A 409 -24.45 -20.59 12.35
N HIS A 410 -23.37 -20.04 11.80
CA HIS A 410 -23.05 -19.97 10.36
C HIS A 410 -24.25 -19.54 9.49
N GLU A 411 -25.11 -18.69 10.02
CA GLU A 411 -26.30 -18.23 9.33
C GLU A 411 -25.98 -17.04 8.42
N VAL A 412 -26.61 -17.00 7.24
CA VAL A 412 -26.53 -15.83 6.37
C VAL A 412 -27.35 -14.69 6.98
N LEU A 413 -26.67 -13.69 7.50
CA LEU A 413 -27.28 -12.52 8.13
C LEU A 413 -27.88 -11.57 7.10
N LYS A 414 -27.19 -11.39 5.98
CA LYS A 414 -27.60 -10.45 4.94
C LYS A 414 -27.12 -10.88 3.55
N GLU A 415 -27.98 -10.64 2.56
CA GLU A 415 -27.66 -10.82 1.15
C GLU A 415 -27.88 -9.53 0.39
N TYR A 416 -26.95 -9.19 -0.51
CA TYR A 416 -27.11 -8.14 -1.49
C TYR A 416 -27.19 -8.78 -2.88
N GLN A 417 -28.28 -8.50 -3.58
CA GLN A 417 -28.48 -8.89 -4.97
C GLN A 417 -29.34 -7.81 -5.64
N LYS A 418 -28.94 -7.35 -6.83
CA LYS A 418 -29.67 -6.32 -7.58
C LYS A 418 -29.70 -6.70 -9.07
N ASP A 419 -30.90 -6.82 -9.60
CA ASP A 419 -31.09 -7.23 -11.00
C ASP A 419 -30.39 -6.27 -11.99
N GLY A 420 -29.59 -6.83 -12.89
CA GLY A 420 -28.85 -6.09 -13.91
C GLY A 420 -27.53 -5.47 -13.42
N TYR A 421 -27.22 -5.59 -12.12
CA TYR A 421 -25.96 -5.15 -11.54
C TYR A 421 -25.14 -6.33 -11.03
N PHE A 422 -23.82 -6.16 -11.11
CA PHE A 422 -22.81 -7.08 -10.58
C PHE A 422 -21.85 -6.30 -9.72
N VAL A 423 -21.10 -6.98 -8.87
CA VAL A 423 -20.05 -6.39 -8.02
C VAL A 423 -18.71 -6.93 -8.49
N SER A 424 -17.73 -6.05 -8.72
CA SER A 424 -16.36 -6.43 -9.09
C SER A 424 -15.43 -6.46 -7.89
N GLY A 425 -15.68 -5.62 -6.90
CA GLY A 425 -14.88 -5.51 -5.68
C GLY A 425 -15.66 -4.84 -4.56
N VAL A 426 -15.13 -4.93 -3.34
CA VAL A 426 -15.68 -4.28 -2.16
C VAL A 426 -14.57 -3.53 -1.41
N GLN A 427 -14.95 -2.42 -0.78
CA GLN A 427 -14.11 -1.73 0.20
C GLN A 427 -14.86 -1.73 1.54
N LEU A 428 -14.17 -2.20 2.57
CA LEU A 428 -14.74 -2.32 3.91
C LEU A 428 -14.33 -1.11 4.76
N SER A 429 -15.28 -0.62 5.52
CA SER A 429 -15.08 0.37 6.57
C SER A 429 -15.87 -0.10 7.80
N ASP A 430 -15.61 0.43 8.99
CA ASP A 430 -16.12 -0.05 10.28
C ASP A 430 -17.59 -0.58 10.27
N TYR A 431 -18.49 0.10 9.54
CA TYR A 431 -19.92 -0.25 9.47
C TYR A 431 -20.50 -0.23 8.05
N THR A 432 -19.65 -0.08 7.02
CA THR A 432 -20.13 0.12 5.65
C THR A 432 -19.30 -0.69 4.67
N ILE A 433 -19.96 -1.44 3.81
CA ILE A 433 -19.37 -2.10 2.66
C ILE A 433 -19.68 -1.26 1.44
N TYR A 434 -18.66 -0.69 0.83
CA TYR A 434 -18.77 0.01 -0.46
C TYR A 434 -18.63 -1.02 -1.59
N LEU A 435 -19.53 -0.96 -2.56
CA LEU A 435 -19.61 -1.92 -3.65
C LEU A 435 -19.22 -1.24 -4.96
N ASP A 436 -18.15 -1.71 -5.58
CA ASP A 436 -17.80 -1.36 -6.95
C ASP A 436 -18.67 -2.18 -7.91
N ARG A 437 -19.57 -1.50 -8.63
CA ARG A 437 -20.56 -2.18 -9.44
C ARG A 437 -20.25 -2.16 -10.92
N LEU A 438 -20.72 -3.19 -11.59
CA LEU A 438 -20.71 -3.36 -13.03
C LEU A 438 -22.11 -3.54 -13.56
N THR A 439 -22.33 -3.18 -14.83
CA THR A 439 -23.46 -3.58 -15.64
C THR A 439 -22.97 -4.26 -16.91
N TYR A 440 -23.74 -5.20 -17.45
CA TYR A 440 -23.44 -5.80 -18.73
C TYR A 440 -24.21 -5.07 -19.84
N ASN A 441 -23.52 -4.41 -20.75
CA ASN A 441 -24.14 -3.62 -21.82
C ASN A 441 -24.46 -4.43 -23.09
N GLY A 442 -24.30 -5.77 -23.05
CA GLY A 442 -24.48 -6.67 -24.19
C GLY A 442 -23.16 -6.94 -24.95
N MET A 443 -22.07 -6.27 -24.59
CA MET A 443 -20.73 -6.44 -25.15
C MET A 443 -19.69 -6.76 -24.08
N ALA A 444 -19.66 -5.96 -23.02
CA ALA A 444 -18.70 -6.09 -21.93
C ALA A 444 -19.35 -5.72 -20.60
N TYR A 445 -18.66 -6.06 -19.50
CA TYR A 445 -18.94 -5.50 -18.19
C TYR A 445 -18.35 -4.09 -18.12
N VAL A 446 -19.17 -3.12 -17.78
CA VAL A 446 -18.76 -1.70 -17.70
C VAL A 446 -19.08 -1.16 -16.31
N GLN A 447 -18.27 -0.21 -15.85
CA GLN A 447 -18.43 0.44 -14.55
C GLN A 447 -19.83 1.06 -14.43
N ALA A 448 -20.43 0.91 -13.27
CA ALA A 448 -21.71 1.48 -12.91
C ALA A 448 -21.56 2.31 -11.60
N ASP A 449 -22.60 3.10 -11.29
CA ASP A 449 -22.59 3.87 -10.04
C ASP A 449 -22.38 2.93 -8.83
N PRO A 450 -21.52 3.27 -7.87
CA PRO A 450 -21.28 2.45 -6.68
C PRO A 450 -22.55 2.34 -5.82
N ASP A 451 -22.58 1.36 -4.93
CA ASP A 451 -23.65 1.18 -3.94
C ASP A 451 -23.04 0.84 -2.58
N THR A 452 -23.84 0.81 -1.54
CA THR A 452 -23.37 0.51 -0.20
C THR A 452 -24.28 -0.45 0.56
N ILE A 453 -23.67 -1.30 1.41
CA ILE A 453 -24.37 -2.07 2.41
C ILE A 453 -23.97 -1.50 3.77
N MET A 454 -24.93 -0.99 4.54
CA MET A 454 -24.69 -0.49 5.89
C MET A 454 -25.12 -1.56 6.92
N ASN A 455 -24.24 -1.83 7.86
CA ASN A 455 -24.58 -2.58 9.07
C ASN A 455 -24.90 -1.56 10.18
N ARG A 456 -26.13 -1.62 10.71
CA ARG A 456 -26.61 -0.68 11.74
C ARG A 456 -26.80 -1.34 13.13
N GLU A 457 -26.35 -2.57 13.29
CA GLU A 457 -26.47 -3.25 14.58
C GLU A 457 -25.38 -2.74 15.52
N GLY A 458 -25.79 -1.84 16.39
CA GLY A 458 -25.15 -1.44 17.64
C GLY A 458 -23.87 -0.62 17.46
N ASP A 459 -23.93 0.65 17.88
CA ASP A 459 -22.70 1.35 18.30
C ASP A 459 -22.08 0.56 19.46
N VAL A 460 -21.19 -0.39 19.15
CA VAL A 460 -20.32 -0.99 20.17
C VAL A 460 -19.39 0.13 20.60
N LYS A 461 -19.66 0.69 21.77
CA LYS A 461 -18.83 1.76 22.32
C LYS A 461 -17.45 1.17 22.59
N LYS A 462 -16.45 1.64 21.85
CA LYS A 462 -15.07 1.26 22.11
C LYS A 462 -14.64 1.88 23.44
N PRO A 463 -13.97 1.12 24.33
CA PRO A 463 -13.54 1.64 25.63
C PRO A 463 -12.48 2.74 25.50
N VAL A 464 -11.79 2.80 24.38
CA VAL A 464 -10.82 3.83 24.02
C VAL A 464 -11.14 4.35 22.62
N GLU A 465 -11.18 5.66 22.45
CA GLU A 465 -11.49 6.33 21.19
C GLU A 465 -10.38 7.30 20.79
N ILE A 466 -10.15 7.45 19.47
CA ILE A 466 -9.26 8.48 18.94
C ILE A 466 -10.05 9.80 18.87
N HIS A 467 -9.51 10.85 19.48
CA HIS A 467 -10.08 12.19 19.43
C HIS A 467 -9.10 13.17 18.79
N GLU A 468 -9.66 14.08 18.00
CA GLU A 468 -8.95 15.21 17.42
C GLU A 468 -9.13 16.45 18.30
N THR A 469 -8.05 17.18 18.55
CA THR A 469 -8.05 18.46 19.23
C THR A 469 -7.32 19.51 18.39
N ASN A 470 -7.62 20.78 18.62
CA ASN A 470 -7.03 21.86 17.83
C ASN A 470 -6.55 23.00 18.75
N THR A 471 -5.33 23.49 18.54
CA THR A 471 -4.77 24.64 19.24
C THR A 471 -4.25 25.67 18.24
N GLU A 472 -4.11 26.94 18.66
CA GLU A 472 -3.58 27.99 17.78
C GLU A 472 -2.12 27.77 17.37
N GLN A 473 -1.33 27.09 18.19
CA GLN A 473 0.12 26.88 17.95
C GLN A 473 0.41 25.60 17.19
N LYS A 474 -0.25 24.50 17.58
CA LYS A 474 0.03 23.16 17.04
C LYS A 474 -0.99 22.69 16.01
N GLU A 475 -2.10 23.46 15.87
CA GLU A 475 -3.23 23.09 15.02
C GLU A 475 -3.82 21.72 15.41
N THR A 476 -4.17 20.87 14.44
CA THR A 476 -4.73 19.55 14.71
C THR A 476 -3.72 18.65 15.40
N GLN A 477 -4.15 18.07 16.50
CA GLN A 477 -3.45 17.09 17.32
C GLN A 477 -4.38 15.92 17.63
N TYR A 478 -3.82 14.76 17.93
CA TYR A 478 -4.58 13.56 18.26
C TYR A 478 -4.32 13.11 19.71
N GLN A 479 -5.33 12.50 20.29
CA GLN A 479 -5.31 11.93 21.63
C GLN A 479 -6.12 10.63 21.69
N LEU A 480 -5.73 9.74 22.60
CA LEU A 480 -6.55 8.59 23.00
C LEU A 480 -7.41 9.01 24.18
N LYS A 481 -8.72 8.84 24.05
CA LYS A 481 -9.69 9.17 25.09
C LYS A 481 -10.21 7.88 25.71
N LEU A 482 -10.02 7.73 27.00
CA LEU A 482 -10.51 6.65 27.82
C LEU A 482 -11.96 6.88 28.23
N GLU A 483 -12.66 5.81 28.63
CA GLU A 483 -14.04 5.93 29.10
C GLU A 483 -14.14 6.65 30.45
N GLU A 484 -13.24 6.33 31.39
CA GLU A 484 -13.21 6.89 32.74
C GLU A 484 -12.18 8.02 32.89
N GLU A 485 -12.40 8.95 33.85
CA GLU A 485 -11.42 9.98 34.20
C GLU A 485 -10.22 9.35 34.90
N MET A 486 -9.01 9.74 34.54
CA MET A 486 -7.79 9.26 35.15
C MET A 486 -7.71 9.66 36.62
N SER A 487 -7.30 8.71 37.46
CA SER A 487 -7.16 8.91 38.92
C SER A 487 -5.93 9.77 39.25
N ASP A 488 -4.87 9.69 38.44
CA ASP A 488 -3.67 10.52 38.50
C ASP A 488 -3.24 10.91 37.06
N THR A 489 -2.87 12.17 36.86
CA THR A 489 -2.35 12.71 35.61
C THR A 489 -0.81 12.70 35.56
N SER A 490 -0.16 12.01 36.48
CA SER A 490 1.29 11.89 36.58
C SER A 490 1.72 10.43 36.73
N PRO A 491 1.41 9.56 35.73
CA PRO A 491 1.71 8.15 35.85
C PRO A 491 3.22 7.92 36.01
N LYS A 492 3.55 6.87 36.74
CA LYS A 492 4.94 6.49 36.93
C LYS A 492 5.49 5.85 35.66
N LEU A 493 6.45 6.53 35.02
CA LEU A 493 7.17 5.98 33.87
C LEU A 493 8.07 4.80 34.28
N LEU A 494 7.93 3.69 33.58
CA LEU A 494 8.66 2.45 33.77
C LEU A 494 9.24 1.97 32.43
N THR A 495 10.44 1.40 32.50
CA THR A 495 11.03 0.67 31.36
C THR A 495 11.15 -0.80 31.76
N PRO A 496 10.60 -1.74 30.98
CA PRO A 496 10.75 -3.16 31.25
C PRO A 496 12.21 -3.62 31.21
N LYS A 497 12.49 -4.66 31.95
CA LYS A 497 13.79 -5.35 31.87
C LYS A 497 13.76 -6.30 30.69
N GLN A 498 14.71 -6.18 29.81
CA GLN A 498 14.88 -7.13 28.73
C GLN A 498 15.44 -8.45 29.25
N ILE A 499 14.75 -9.54 29.00
CA ILE A 499 15.24 -10.91 29.27
C ILE A 499 16.05 -11.33 28.05
N VAL A 500 17.34 -11.60 28.26
CA VAL A 500 18.25 -12.12 27.25
C VAL A 500 18.53 -13.58 27.57
N LEU A 501 18.20 -14.47 26.64
CA LEU A 501 18.44 -15.90 26.76
C LEU A 501 19.64 -16.31 25.91
N GLU A 502 20.43 -17.29 26.41
CA GLU A 502 21.59 -17.79 25.68
C GLU A 502 21.23 -18.71 24.47
N GLU A 503 19.95 -19.07 24.33
CA GLU A 503 19.49 -19.93 23.25
C GLU A 503 19.24 -19.14 21.96
N ASN A 504 19.63 -19.75 20.82
CA ASN A 504 19.33 -19.18 19.52
C ASN A 504 17.82 -19.30 19.22
N ARG A 505 17.15 -18.17 19.02
CA ARG A 505 15.73 -18.07 18.73
C ARG A 505 15.43 -17.81 17.25
N ASN A 506 16.42 -17.85 16.38
CA ASN A 506 16.25 -17.62 14.96
C ASN A 506 15.56 -18.83 14.31
N ILE A 507 14.49 -18.56 13.59
CA ILE A 507 13.81 -19.51 12.72
C ILE A 507 13.98 -19.03 11.28
N SER A 508 14.56 -19.90 10.43
CA SER A 508 14.69 -19.61 9.00
C SER A 508 13.54 -20.24 8.24
N ILE A 509 12.77 -19.45 7.54
CA ILE A 509 11.70 -19.89 6.67
C ILE A 509 12.15 -19.71 5.22
N GLU A 510 12.09 -20.77 4.42
CA GLU A 510 12.30 -20.69 2.99
C GLU A 510 11.02 -20.20 2.33
N LEU A 511 11.04 -18.95 1.83
CA LEU A 511 9.90 -18.35 1.18
C LEU A 511 9.75 -18.91 -0.24
N PRO A 512 8.54 -19.31 -0.66
CA PRO A 512 8.28 -19.72 -2.02
C PRO A 512 8.43 -18.54 -2.97
N LYS A 513 8.96 -18.78 -4.16
CA LYS A 513 8.92 -17.78 -5.23
C LYS A 513 7.52 -17.74 -5.80
N GLN A 514 6.81 -16.68 -5.52
CA GLN A 514 5.55 -16.36 -6.20
C GLN A 514 5.80 -15.64 -7.54
N GLY A 515 4.72 -15.35 -8.28
CA GLY A 515 4.77 -14.58 -9.52
C GLY A 515 5.43 -13.21 -9.34
N GLU A 516 5.56 -12.46 -10.43
CA GLU A 516 6.16 -11.13 -10.39
C GLU A 516 5.25 -10.12 -9.69
N LYS A 517 5.79 -9.41 -8.69
CA LYS A 517 5.12 -8.30 -8.02
C LYS A 517 5.45 -6.96 -8.69
N TYR A 518 4.48 -6.06 -8.61
CA TYR A 518 4.64 -4.66 -8.98
C TYR A 518 4.70 -3.82 -7.69
N TYR A 519 5.69 -2.96 -7.62
CA TYR A 519 5.88 -2.06 -6.50
C TYR A 519 5.63 -0.63 -6.94
N VAL A 520 4.73 0.06 -6.26
CA VAL A 520 4.50 1.50 -6.47
C VAL A 520 5.42 2.28 -5.55
N TYR A 521 6.35 3.00 -6.13
CA TYR A 521 7.28 3.86 -5.40
C TYR A 521 6.85 5.32 -5.58
N SER A 522 6.50 5.96 -4.48
CA SER A 522 6.06 7.35 -4.43
C SER A 522 6.40 7.96 -3.07
N GLY A 523 6.61 9.27 -3.02
CA GLY A 523 6.92 9.95 -1.76
C GLY A 523 8.29 9.62 -1.16
N GLY A 524 9.09 8.79 -1.82
CA GLY A 524 10.38 8.29 -1.30
C GLY A 524 10.29 6.89 -0.72
N GLU A 525 9.13 6.26 -0.74
CA GLU A 525 8.86 4.92 -0.17
C GLU A 525 8.00 4.04 -1.10
N VAL A 526 7.90 2.76 -0.78
CA VAL A 526 6.97 1.83 -1.44
C VAL A 526 5.59 1.95 -0.78
N CYS A 527 4.63 2.52 -1.50
CA CYS A 527 3.28 2.74 -0.98
C CYS A 527 2.27 1.64 -1.36
N LEU A 528 2.63 0.75 -2.28
CA LEU A 528 1.82 -0.42 -2.67
C LEU A 528 2.72 -1.51 -3.23
N ALA A 529 2.44 -2.76 -2.91
CA ALA A 529 2.98 -3.94 -3.57
C ALA A 529 1.82 -4.87 -3.94
N THR A 530 1.63 -5.11 -5.23
CA THR A 530 0.48 -5.87 -5.78
C THR A 530 0.90 -6.74 -6.95
N TYR A 531 0.12 -7.75 -7.27
CA TYR A 531 0.25 -8.54 -8.50
C TYR A 531 -0.57 -7.96 -9.66
N SER A 532 -1.45 -6.97 -9.38
CA SER A 532 -2.27 -6.29 -10.38
C SER A 532 -1.52 -5.09 -10.97
N LEU A 533 -1.13 -5.20 -12.24
CA LEU A 533 -0.47 -4.08 -12.92
C LEU A 533 -1.38 -2.85 -13.09
N PRO A 534 -2.66 -2.99 -13.46
CA PRO A 534 -3.57 -1.84 -13.55
C PRO A 534 -3.72 -1.10 -12.22
N GLU A 535 -3.86 -1.84 -11.12
CA GLU A 535 -3.93 -1.27 -9.77
C GLU A 535 -2.64 -0.51 -9.42
N ALA A 536 -1.47 -1.11 -9.69
CA ALA A 536 -0.19 -0.45 -9.49
C ALA A 536 -0.06 0.84 -10.30
N ILE A 537 -0.49 0.82 -11.58
CA ILE A 537 -0.45 2.00 -12.44
C ILE A 537 -1.41 3.08 -11.94
N GLY A 538 -2.64 2.72 -11.60
CA GLY A 538 -3.63 3.65 -11.03
C GLY A 538 -3.10 4.33 -9.77
N LYS A 539 -2.57 3.55 -8.82
CA LYS A 539 -1.96 4.08 -7.59
C LYS A 539 -0.77 4.99 -7.88
N ALA A 540 0.14 4.56 -8.76
CA ALA A 540 1.28 5.39 -9.16
C ALA A 540 0.87 6.69 -9.87
N ASN A 541 -0.21 6.66 -10.65
CA ASN A 541 -0.75 7.85 -11.31
C ASN A 541 -1.36 8.82 -10.30
N GLU A 542 -2.12 8.32 -9.34
CA GLU A 542 -2.72 9.08 -8.25
C GLU A 542 -1.65 9.77 -7.39
N THR A 543 -0.64 9.00 -6.96
CA THR A 543 0.40 9.47 -6.03
C THR A 543 1.61 10.13 -6.73
N MET A 544 1.55 10.36 -8.03
CA MET A 544 2.68 10.84 -8.85
C MET A 544 3.93 9.95 -8.78
N GLY A 545 3.71 8.67 -8.57
CA GLY A 545 4.76 7.67 -8.39
C GLY A 545 5.24 7.03 -9.69
N VAL A 546 5.93 5.90 -9.51
CA VAL A 546 6.40 5.01 -10.57
C VAL A 546 6.06 3.56 -10.20
N VAL A 547 5.87 2.72 -11.21
CA VAL A 547 5.72 1.27 -11.01
C VAL A 547 7.03 0.59 -11.34
N ILE A 548 7.53 -0.21 -10.40
CA ILE A 548 8.77 -0.97 -10.51
C ILE A 548 8.42 -2.45 -10.42
N GLY A 549 8.94 -3.26 -11.33
CA GLY A 549 8.83 -4.72 -11.27
C GLY A 549 10.02 -5.37 -10.59
N ASP A 550 9.97 -6.69 -10.49
CA ASP A 550 11.10 -7.49 -10.03
C ASP A 550 12.37 -7.14 -10.79
N GLY A 551 13.51 -7.16 -10.12
CA GLY A 551 14.78 -6.72 -10.70
C GLY A 551 14.90 -5.20 -10.87
N GLN A 552 14.03 -4.41 -10.27
CA GLN A 552 14.04 -2.94 -10.24
C GLN A 552 13.91 -2.26 -11.62
N LYS A 553 13.29 -2.92 -12.57
CA LYS A 553 12.95 -2.32 -13.86
C LYS A 553 11.71 -1.43 -13.72
N TYR A 554 11.76 -0.25 -14.35
CA TYR A 554 10.56 0.57 -14.48
C TYR A 554 9.56 -0.10 -15.42
N ILE A 555 8.37 -0.34 -14.90
CA ILE A 555 7.24 -0.85 -15.68
C ILE A 555 6.40 0.31 -16.20
N TRP A 556 6.20 1.34 -15.36
CA TRP A 556 5.41 2.52 -15.71
C TRP A 556 5.90 3.77 -14.97
N LYS A 557 5.72 4.93 -15.60
CA LYS A 557 5.99 6.25 -15.00
C LYS A 557 4.94 7.25 -15.45
N ARG A 558 4.50 8.11 -14.57
CA ARG A 558 3.63 9.22 -14.92
C ARG A 558 4.29 10.20 -15.88
N ALA A 559 5.61 10.38 -15.80
CA ALA A 559 6.36 11.24 -16.69
C ALA A 559 6.38 10.71 -18.13
N ARG A 560 5.75 11.44 -19.05
CA ARG A 560 5.73 11.17 -20.49
C ARG A 560 5.99 12.43 -21.30
N LYS A 561 6.30 12.28 -22.57
CA LYS A 561 6.37 13.42 -23.50
C LYS A 561 5.00 14.07 -23.65
N THR A 562 4.96 15.37 -23.94
CA THR A 562 3.69 16.10 -24.17
C THR A 562 3.01 15.70 -25.47
N ASN A 563 3.78 15.18 -26.42
CA ASN A 563 3.27 14.63 -27.69
C ASN A 563 4.17 13.48 -28.15
N CYS A 564 3.60 12.58 -28.92
CA CYS A 564 4.30 11.48 -29.59
C CYS A 564 3.80 11.40 -31.04
N PRO A 565 4.67 11.60 -32.03
CA PRO A 565 4.32 11.33 -33.43
C PRO A 565 3.87 9.87 -33.60
N SER A 566 2.97 9.64 -34.55
CA SER A 566 2.48 8.29 -34.81
C SER A 566 3.62 7.32 -35.12
N LEU A 567 3.65 6.22 -34.38
CA LEU A 567 4.55 5.10 -34.63
C LEU A 567 4.22 4.47 -35.99
N HIS A 568 5.21 3.90 -36.62
CA HIS A 568 4.99 3.19 -37.89
C HIS A 568 4.33 1.83 -37.64
N VAL A 569 3.23 1.55 -38.32
CA VAL A 569 2.51 0.28 -38.24
C VAL A 569 2.81 -0.53 -39.49
N THR A 570 3.29 -1.76 -39.31
CA THR A 570 3.46 -2.74 -40.35
C THR A 570 2.67 -3.99 -39.99
N ILE A 571 1.84 -4.48 -40.89
CA ILE A 571 1.06 -5.72 -40.74
C ILE A 571 1.72 -6.81 -41.57
N GLY A 572 1.87 -8.01 -41.02
CA GLY A 572 2.41 -9.14 -41.74
C GLY A 572 1.51 -9.51 -42.92
N ASP A 573 2.11 -9.93 -44.03
CA ASP A 573 1.38 -10.27 -45.28
C ASP A 573 0.33 -11.36 -45.06
N SER A 574 0.55 -12.29 -44.15
CA SER A 574 -0.38 -13.37 -43.75
C SER A 574 -1.67 -12.86 -43.14
N ASP A 575 -1.61 -11.71 -42.43
CA ASP A 575 -2.73 -11.16 -41.67
C ASP A 575 -3.35 -9.91 -42.31
N ALA A 576 -2.84 -9.48 -43.47
CA ALA A 576 -3.32 -8.29 -44.16
C ALA A 576 -4.83 -8.33 -44.52
N ALA A 577 -5.41 -9.53 -44.67
CA ALA A 577 -6.84 -9.75 -44.87
C ALA A 577 -7.54 -10.38 -43.65
N GLY A 578 -6.86 -10.45 -42.51
CA GLY A 578 -7.38 -10.97 -41.24
C GLY A 578 -8.33 -10.01 -40.55
N SER A 579 -8.86 -10.45 -39.40
CA SER A 579 -9.68 -9.63 -38.52
C SER A 579 -8.87 -8.42 -38.02
N SER A 580 -9.57 -7.37 -37.56
CA SER A 580 -8.90 -6.19 -36.95
C SER A 580 -8.02 -6.58 -35.78
N ILE A 581 -8.43 -7.56 -34.97
CA ILE A 581 -7.63 -8.14 -33.87
C ILE A 581 -6.35 -8.76 -34.43
N ALA A 582 -6.45 -9.64 -35.42
CA ALA A 582 -5.28 -10.29 -36.02
C ALA A 582 -4.30 -9.29 -36.62
N GLN A 583 -4.80 -8.25 -37.28
CA GLN A 583 -3.97 -7.20 -37.88
C GLN A 583 -3.23 -6.38 -36.77
N CYS A 584 -3.91 -6.03 -35.67
CA CYS A 584 -3.29 -5.29 -34.57
C CYS A 584 -2.22 -6.12 -33.84
N ILE A 585 -2.48 -7.38 -33.54
CA ILE A 585 -1.50 -8.29 -32.92
C ILE A 585 -0.33 -8.56 -33.87
N SER A 586 -0.60 -8.79 -35.16
CA SER A 586 0.44 -8.93 -36.17
C SER A 586 1.35 -7.71 -36.24
N ALA A 587 0.79 -6.49 -36.08
CA ALA A 587 1.58 -5.27 -36.05
C ALA A 587 2.48 -5.15 -34.81
N LEU A 588 2.05 -5.63 -33.66
CA LEU A 588 2.89 -5.74 -32.45
C LEU A 588 4.05 -6.71 -32.68
N LEU A 589 3.77 -7.90 -33.25
CA LEU A 589 4.81 -8.89 -33.58
C LEU A 589 5.80 -8.38 -34.63
N GLN A 590 5.32 -7.69 -35.67
CA GLN A 590 6.16 -7.09 -36.70
C GLN A 590 7.12 -6.02 -36.16
N SER A 591 6.74 -5.30 -35.09
CA SER A 591 7.64 -4.37 -34.41
C SER A 591 8.90 -5.04 -33.81
N LYS A 592 8.85 -6.37 -33.66
CA LYS A 592 9.95 -7.25 -33.22
C LYS A 592 10.45 -8.19 -34.32
N GLU A 593 10.11 -7.91 -35.58
CA GLU A 593 10.49 -8.73 -36.75
C GLU A 593 10.00 -10.18 -36.68
N ILE A 594 8.91 -10.45 -35.92
CA ILE A 594 8.28 -11.76 -35.76
C ILE A 594 7.21 -11.89 -36.80
N ASN A 595 7.34 -12.91 -37.68
CA ASN A 595 6.40 -13.22 -38.74
C ASN A 595 5.63 -14.51 -38.44
N LEU A 596 4.36 -14.37 -38.08
CA LEU A 596 3.43 -15.49 -37.80
C LEU A 596 2.08 -15.20 -38.46
N SER A 597 1.29 -16.23 -38.72
CA SER A 597 -0.11 -16.08 -39.09
C SER A 597 -0.96 -15.99 -37.81
N VAL A 598 -1.18 -14.77 -37.32
CA VAL A 598 -1.98 -14.53 -36.13
C VAL A 598 -3.42 -15.00 -36.30
N GLN A 599 -4.00 -14.78 -37.50
CA GLN A 599 -5.37 -15.22 -37.77
C GLN A 599 -5.55 -16.75 -37.65
N GLU A 600 -4.54 -17.53 -38.01
CA GLU A 600 -4.59 -19.00 -37.83
C GLU A 600 -4.55 -19.39 -36.35
N LEU A 601 -3.74 -18.73 -35.54
CA LEU A 601 -3.64 -18.97 -34.09
C LEU A 601 -4.98 -18.63 -33.40
N LEU A 602 -5.54 -17.46 -33.70
CA LEU A 602 -6.85 -17.05 -33.15
C LEU A 602 -7.97 -18.03 -33.58
N ASN A 603 -7.94 -18.55 -34.83
CA ASN A 603 -8.90 -19.55 -35.30
C ASN A 603 -8.73 -20.90 -34.58
N ASN A 604 -7.54 -21.21 -34.07
CA ASN A 604 -7.28 -22.42 -33.30
C ASN A 604 -7.72 -22.29 -31.83
N GLY A 605 -8.12 -21.09 -31.38
CA GLY A 605 -8.65 -20.82 -30.07
C GLY A 605 -7.68 -20.08 -29.12
N ASP A 606 -6.51 -19.70 -29.64
CA ASP A 606 -5.57 -18.89 -28.83
C ASP A 606 -6.13 -17.48 -28.64
N THR A 607 -5.95 -16.90 -27.46
CA THR A 607 -6.31 -15.49 -27.21
C THR A 607 -5.20 -14.54 -27.69
N PRO A 608 -5.51 -13.27 -27.99
CA PRO A 608 -4.51 -12.26 -28.32
C PRO A 608 -3.34 -12.19 -27.34
N LYS A 609 -3.62 -12.31 -26.04
CA LYS A 609 -2.62 -12.33 -24.97
C LYS A 609 -1.70 -13.54 -25.08
N GLN A 610 -2.27 -14.74 -25.24
CA GLN A 610 -1.50 -15.99 -25.41
C GLN A 610 -0.60 -15.94 -26.65
N VAL A 611 -1.12 -15.43 -27.78
CA VAL A 611 -0.32 -15.28 -29.01
C VAL A 611 0.90 -14.40 -28.78
N LEU A 612 0.75 -13.30 -28.05
CA LEU A 612 1.88 -12.43 -27.70
C LEU A 612 2.86 -13.09 -26.74
N GLU A 613 2.36 -13.71 -25.64
CA GLU A 613 3.18 -14.38 -24.63
C GLU A 613 4.02 -15.51 -25.23
N ASP A 614 3.41 -16.36 -26.07
CA ASP A 614 4.10 -17.49 -26.70
C ASP A 614 5.11 -17.06 -27.78
N SER A 615 4.86 -15.90 -28.42
CA SER A 615 5.67 -15.46 -29.57
C SER A 615 6.80 -14.49 -29.18
N MET A 616 6.64 -13.71 -28.12
CA MET A 616 7.58 -12.62 -27.73
C MET A 616 8.34 -12.97 -26.45
N GLN A 617 9.10 -14.08 -26.46
CA GLN A 617 9.80 -14.60 -25.27
C GLN A 617 10.84 -13.65 -24.63
N ASP A 618 11.37 -12.69 -25.41
CA ASP A 618 12.32 -11.67 -24.92
C ASP A 618 11.62 -10.40 -24.42
N CYS A 619 10.28 -10.36 -24.47
CA CYS A 619 9.48 -9.25 -24.01
C CYS A 619 8.52 -9.71 -22.91
N ARG A 620 8.18 -8.81 -22.04
CA ARG A 620 7.12 -9.01 -21.06
C ARG A 620 5.83 -8.44 -21.60
N ILE A 621 4.82 -9.28 -21.75
CA ILE A 621 3.47 -8.86 -22.17
C ILE A 621 2.76 -8.27 -20.95
N LEU A 622 2.13 -7.13 -21.14
CA LEU A 622 1.42 -6.40 -20.11
C LEU A 622 -0.09 -6.39 -20.43
N ASP A 623 -0.85 -6.86 -19.47
CA ASP A 623 -2.30 -6.69 -19.43
C ASP A 623 -2.58 -5.37 -18.72
N LEU A 624 -3.20 -4.44 -19.43
CA LEU A 624 -3.52 -3.09 -18.96
C LEU A 624 -5.03 -2.87 -18.86
N GLY A 625 -5.79 -3.98 -18.75
CA GLY A 625 -7.24 -3.94 -18.62
C GLY A 625 -7.67 -3.07 -17.44
N GLY A 626 -8.57 -2.10 -17.69
CA GLY A 626 -9.03 -1.15 -16.67
C GLY A 626 -8.18 0.12 -16.51
N CYS A 627 -7.01 0.23 -17.16
CA CYS A 627 -6.25 1.46 -17.19
C CYS A 627 -6.99 2.58 -17.96
N SER A 628 -6.76 3.82 -17.57
CA SER A 628 -7.21 4.98 -18.34
C SER A 628 -6.36 5.20 -19.61
N VAL A 629 -6.94 5.85 -20.62
CA VAL A 629 -6.22 6.20 -21.85
C VAL A 629 -4.94 6.99 -21.55
N GLU A 630 -4.97 7.89 -20.58
CA GLU A 630 -3.79 8.69 -20.20
C GLU A 630 -2.64 7.82 -19.69
N GLU A 631 -2.93 6.77 -18.95
CA GLU A 631 -1.95 5.83 -18.40
C GLU A 631 -1.26 5.01 -19.50
N LEU A 632 -1.99 4.68 -20.56
CA LEU A 632 -1.46 3.96 -21.72
C LEU A 632 -0.42 4.77 -22.51
N LEU A 633 -0.52 6.11 -22.50
CA LEU A 633 0.34 6.97 -23.28
C LEU A 633 1.81 6.92 -22.84
N TYR A 634 2.11 6.42 -21.67
CA TYR A 634 3.49 6.13 -21.25
C TYR A 634 4.17 5.16 -22.20
N TYR A 635 3.52 4.07 -22.56
CA TYR A 635 4.07 3.06 -23.46
C TYR A 635 4.25 3.61 -24.88
N VAL A 636 3.24 4.33 -25.36
CA VAL A 636 3.31 4.98 -26.69
C VAL A 636 4.47 5.98 -26.75
N SER A 637 4.70 6.75 -25.68
CA SER A 637 5.81 7.70 -25.59
C SER A 637 7.19 7.06 -25.59
N ASN A 638 7.25 5.78 -25.20
CA ASN A 638 8.47 4.96 -25.23
C ASN A 638 8.63 4.14 -26.53
N GLY A 639 7.73 4.32 -27.48
CA GLY A 639 7.83 3.70 -28.80
C GLY A 639 7.11 2.36 -28.93
N THR A 640 6.30 1.96 -27.92
CA THR A 640 5.55 0.71 -27.94
C THR A 640 4.07 1.00 -28.18
N PRO A 641 3.47 0.50 -29.28
CA PRO A 641 2.04 0.65 -29.52
C PRO A 641 1.20 -0.13 -28.49
N VAL A 642 -0.03 0.32 -28.27
CA VAL A 642 -0.97 -0.35 -27.36
C VAL A 642 -2.16 -0.90 -28.16
N PHE A 643 -2.38 -2.20 -28.06
CA PHE A 643 -3.60 -2.87 -28.56
C PHE A 643 -4.79 -2.44 -27.69
N ALA A 644 -5.91 -2.12 -28.33
CA ALA A 644 -7.13 -1.70 -27.66
C ALA A 644 -8.37 -2.26 -28.34
N MET A 645 -9.25 -2.90 -27.59
CA MET A 645 -10.56 -3.33 -28.10
C MET A 645 -11.48 -2.11 -28.22
N VAL A 646 -12.29 -2.07 -29.29
CA VAL A 646 -13.33 -1.05 -29.49
C VAL A 646 -14.74 -1.63 -29.46
N ASN A 647 -14.86 -2.94 -29.49
CA ASN A 647 -16.05 -3.74 -29.27
C ASN A 647 -15.61 -5.23 -29.15
N GLN A 648 -16.55 -6.17 -29.06
CA GLN A 648 -16.25 -7.62 -28.89
C GLN A 648 -15.45 -8.25 -30.03
N SER A 649 -15.44 -7.67 -31.22
CA SER A 649 -14.86 -8.27 -32.43
C SER A 649 -13.80 -7.41 -33.10
N ASP A 650 -13.70 -6.15 -32.73
CA ASP A 650 -12.83 -5.20 -33.40
C ASP A 650 -11.86 -4.54 -32.44
N ALA A 651 -10.64 -4.37 -32.93
CA ALA A 651 -9.55 -3.74 -32.23
C ALA A 651 -8.86 -2.65 -33.04
N VAL A 652 -8.20 -1.73 -32.38
CA VAL A 652 -7.34 -0.70 -32.93
C VAL A 652 -5.98 -0.73 -32.24
N LEU A 653 -5.00 -0.05 -32.81
CA LEU A 653 -3.67 0.06 -32.22
C LEU A 653 -3.36 1.53 -31.92
N ILE A 654 -3.24 1.89 -30.64
CA ILE A 654 -2.87 3.26 -30.24
C ILE A 654 -1.40 3.46 -30.57
N VAL A 655 -1.10 4.45 -31.42
CA VAL A 655 0.23 4.64 -32.00
C VAL A 655 0.81 6.02 -31.81
N GLY A 656 0.06 6.98 -31.30
CA GLY A 656 0.53 8.35 -31.10
C GLY A 656 -0.44 9.20 -30.30
N TYR A 657 -0.03 10.40 -29.96
CA TYR A 657 -0.89 11.37 -29.25
C TYR A 657 -0.32 12.80 -29.32
N ASP A 658 -1.19 13.76 -29.06
CA ASP A 658 -0.83 15.16 -28.75
C ASP A 658 -1.45 15.58 -27.41
N ALA A 659 -1.46 16.86 -27.09
CA ALA A 659 -1.97 17.37 -25.82
C ALA A 659 -3.47 17.07 -25.59
N ASN A 660 -4.26 16.91 -26.65
CA ASN A 660 -5.72 16.80 -26.58
C ASN A 660 -6.26 15.53 -27.22
N ASN A 661 -5.48 14.82 -28.02
CA ASN A 661 -5.96 13.71 -28.85
C ASN A 661 -5.02 12.50 -28.75
N ILE A 662 -5.58 11.32 -28.88
CA ILE A 662 -4.85 10.11 -29.27
C ILE A 662 -4.85 9.96 -30.79
N VAL A 663 -3.88 9.20 -31.30
CA VAL A 663 -3.87 8.70 -32.67
C VAL A 663 -3.82 7.18 -32.62
N TYR A 664 -4.77 6.53 -33.25
CA TYR A 664 -4.77 5.07 -33.37
C TYR A 664 -4.82 4.65 -34.86
N TYR A 665 -4.21 3.53 -35.17
CA TYR A 665 -4.37 2.86 -36.45
C TYR A 665 -5.67 2.05 -36.42
N ASP A 666 -6.54 2.31 -37.40
CA ASP A 666 -7.79 1.58 -37.60
C ASP A 666 -7.63 0.58 -38.78
N PRO A 667 -7.57 -0.73 -38.51
CA PRO A 667 -7.45 -1.73 -39.54
C PRO A 667 -8.59 -1.71 -40.60
N ALA A 668 -9.81 -1.41 -40.16
CA ALA A 668 -10.98 -1.35 -41.04
C ALA A 668 -10.90 -0.18 -42.04
N ALA A 669 -10.32 0.95 -41.59
CA ALA A 669 -10.08 2.11 -42.45
C ALA A 669 -8.72 2.08 -43.15
N GLY A 670 -7.81 1.21 -42.74
CA GLY A 670 -6.42 1.09 -43.23
C GLY A 670 -5.60 2.35 -43.05
N LYS A 671 -5.87 3.14 -42.02
CA LYS A 671 -5.21 4.44 -41.76
C LYS A 671 -5.24 4.83 -40.28
N ASN A 672 -4.39 5.81 -39.95
CA ASN A 672 -4.42 6.47 -38.64
C ASN A 672 -5.64 7.41 -38.52
N VAL A 673 -6.28 7.37 -37.37
CA VAL A 673 -7.41 8.22 -36.99
C VAL A 673 -7.04 8.97 -35.72
N SER A 674 -7.36 10.27 -35.66
CA SER A 674 -7.19 11.09 -34.47
C SER A 674 -8.53 11.23 -33.75
N LYS A 675 -8.55 11.11 -32.42
CA LYS A 675 -9.74 11.22 -31.58
C LYS A 675 -9.41 11.97 -30.28
N PRO A 676 -10.28 12.89 -29.82
CA PRO A 676 -10.11 13.54 -28.52
C PRO A 676 -9.98 12.54 -27.37
N LEU A 677 -9.14 12.85 -26.36
CA LEU A 677 -8.85 11.95 -25.22
C LEU A 677 -10.12 11.49 -24.51
N GLU A 678 -11.03 12.41 -24.20
CA GLU A 678 -12.31 12.10 -23.52
C GLU A 678 -13.21 11.17 -24.36
N GLU A 679 -13.30 11.43 -25.67
CA GLU A 679 -14.09 10.57 -26.57
C GLU A 679 -13.46 9.19 -26.75
N ALA A 680 -12.12 9.12 -26.70
CA ALA A 680 -11.40 7.86 -26.78
C ALA A 680 -11.59 7.05 -25.50
N GLN A 681 -11.50 7.69 -24.33
CA GLN A 681 -11.79 7.04 -23.06
C GLN A 681 -13.20 6.46 -23.05
N ALA A 682 -14.21 7.25 -23.42
CA ALA A 682 -15.59 6.77 -23.48
C ALA A 682 -15.76 5.58 -24.44
N MET A 683 -15.12 5.62 -25.62
CA MET A 683 -15.16 4.52 -26.60
C MET A 683 -14.56 3.23 -26.06
N PHE A 684 -13.41 3.32 -25.38
CA PHE A 684 -12.76 2.14 -24.81
C PHE A 684 -13.50 1.62 -23.57
N SER A 685 -14.01 2.52 -22.73
CA SER A 685 -14.80 2.12 -21.56
C SER A 685 -16.10 1.42 -21.94
N GLU A 686 -16.77 1.83 -23.04
CA GLU A 686 -17.91 1.10 -23.59
C GLU A 686 -17.54 -0.33 -24.06
N ALA A 687 -16.27 -0.55 -24.43
CA ALA A 687 -15.74 -1.85 -24.85
C ALA A 687 -15.11 -2.66 -23.69
N GLY A 688 -15.11 -2.13 -22.45
CA GLY A 688 -14.59 -2.81 -21.24
C GLY A 688 -13.13 -2.51 -20.93
N ASP A 689 -12.55 -1.40 -21.44
CA ASP A 689 -11.19 -0.93 -21.19
C ASP A 689 -10.12 -2.03 -21.33
N THR A 690 -10.19 -2.79 -22.39
CA THR A 690 -9.32 -3.95 -22.66
C THR A 690 -8.10 -3.54 -23.47
N PHE A 691 -6.90 -3.63 -22.89
CA PHE A 691 -5.65 -3.19 -23.50
C PHE A 691 -4.51 -4.17 -23.28
N LEU A 692 -3.66 -4.34 -24.30
CA LEU A 692 -2.44 -5.14 -24.23
C LEU A 692 -1.25 -4.37 -24.82
N THR A 693 -0.08 -4.53 -24.22
CA THR A 693 1.18 -4.02 -24.77
C THR A 693 2.35 -4.89 -24.30
N TYR A 694 3.58 -4.47 -24.55
CA TYR A 694 4.78 -5.16 -24.08
C TYR A 694 5.87 -4.18 -23.67
N ILE A 695 6.81 -4.66 -22.85
CA ILE A 695 8.09 -4.00 -22.55
C ILE A 695 9.26 -4.97 -22.77
N GLU A 696 10.48 -4.42 -22.97
CA GLU A 696 11.73 -5.20 -23.11
C GLU A 696 12.40 -5.50 -21.78
#